data_1c6c48c5e1ab9e1a5997d11e19905b8a
#
_entry.id   1c6c48c5e1ab9e1a5997d11e19905b8a
#
_cell.length_a   1.000
_cell.length_b   1.000
_cell.length_c   1.000
_cell.angle_alpha   90.00
_cell.angle_beta   90.00
_cell.angle_gamma   90.00
#
_symmetry.space_group_name_H-M   'P 1'
#
loop_
_entity.id
_entity.type
_entity.pdbx_description
1 polymer ?
#
loop_
_entity_poly.entity_id
_entity_poly.type
_entity_poly.pdbx_seq_one_letter_code
_entity_poly.pdbx_strand_id
1 'polypeptide(L)'
;MAAGARRNVACCELAETVLPDRGHFDNRQFGIPLMNSTPQNSLHPASFADAQTLRAQAQRLVTQMSEDEKFSWLSGPMAIPVGDTQKPAGAIGSAAYYPAIPRLGIPAMQQADASLGISNIGNVRPGDHATGLPSSLALGASFNTRLAYESGALVGREARAKGFNVQLAGGINLIREPRCGRNFEYVSEDPLLSGVIGGHSVAGIQAQGVVSTVKHFIANGQETGRVMVSSNLSEPAMRESDLLAFQIAIELGNPGAVMPGYNLINGDYASENEFLLNHVLKGQWHYPGWVMSDWGATHSTVKAALAGLDVQSGANLDDQAYFGQALRNAVKDGRVPQSRIDDMVTRILTSLLAVGILDQAEAESKPQPIDFSAHKLIAQRQAEEGIVLLKNDAGCLPIPQKRKRILVIGEHADHGVLCGGGSSAVTPLGSLKKQGTTIMGVGVDKVYQPAPLVAAIAEESSAEEVTFLDGSDIDLAVFEAGRSDMVIVFAQEWRSEGLDAVGLGLPGNQDALIGAVAAANSATVVVIQSGGPVLMPWKDGVGAILAAWYPGSGAGAAIAGVLFGRVNPSGRLPLTFPASEAQLPRPEQIDPETTTSNPGMPRKGGIIPIDYDIEGSDVGYRWFARERLKPLFPFGFGLSYTQYEISGLNVAYGEHIKTSVQVMNSGKRAGKLVVQCYVARLGEEGFVRRLAGFAKIDLDAGQRSIAELELEPRVFARYEEGPDGGGFKIAKGTYRVWAAQHAEAENAYQDIVVDEDRLIAP
;
A
#
# COMPACT_ATOMS: atom_id res chain seq x y z
N MET A 1 -44.84 -4.49 -11.37
CA MET A 1 -44.42 -5.49 -12.34
C MET A 1 -43.17 -4.94 -13.03
N ALA A 2 -42.00 -5.21 -12.48
CA ALA A 2 -40.70 -4.86 -13.08
C ALA A 2 -40.08 -6.19 -13.54
N ALA A 3 -39.83 -6.31 -14.85
CA ALA A 3 -39.24 -7.48 -15.44
C ALA A 3 -37.76 -7.55 -15.09
N GLY A 4 -37.37 -8.52 -14.28
CA GLY A 4 -35.97 -8.85 -14.02
C GLY A 4 -35.31 -9.29 -15.34
N ALA A 5 -34.33 -8.54 -15.79
CA ALA A 5 -33.66 -8.80 -17.05
C ALA A 5 -32.73 -10.01 -16.90
N ARG A 6 -33.11 -11.15 -17.40
CA ARG A 6 -32.21 -12.25 -17.74
C ARG A 6 -31.40 -11.84 -18.97
N ARG A 7 -30.11 -11.61 -18.83
CA ARG A 7 -29.21 -11.46 -19.98
C ARG A 7 -28.49 -12.78 -20.22
N ASN A 8 -28.98 -13.53 -21.20
CA ASN A 8 -28.20 -14.59 -21.84
C ASN A 8 -27.16 -13.92 -22.72
N VAL A 9 -25.89 -14.15 -22.46
CA VAL A 9 -24.81 -13.70 -23.34
C VAL A 9 -24.71 -14.70 -24.49
N ALA A 10 -25.42 -14.40 -25.59
CA ALA A 10 -25.20 -15.08 -26.85
C ALA A 10 -23.87 -14.60 -27.45
N CYS A 11 -23.01 -15.55 -27.87
CA CYS A 11 -21.77 -15.26 -28.59
C CYS A 11 -22.04 -14.35 -29.78
N CYS A 12 -21.53 -13.11 -29.76
CA CYS A 12 -21.36 -12.32 -30.97
C CYS A 12 -20.08 -12.76 -31.66
N GLU A 13 -20.20 -13.23 -32.90
CA GLU A 13 -19.08 -13.44 -33.81
C GLU A 13 -18.31 -12.14 -34.01
N LEU A 14 -17.11 -12.08 -33.45
CA LEU A 14 -16.11 -11.07 -33.80
C LEU A 14 -14.96 -11.79 -34.52
N ALA A 15 -14.59 -11.21 -35.65
CA ALA A 15 -13.64 -11.67 -36.63
C ALA A 15 -12.34 -12.22 -36.02
N GLU A 16 -11.89 -13.34 -36.59
CA GLU A 16 -10.59 -13.98 -36.34
C GLU A 16 -9.43 -13.00 -36.56
N THR A 17 -8.86 -12.48 -35.45
CA THR A 17 -7.50 -11.99 -35.45
C THR A 17 -6.61 -13.11 -34.90
N VAL A 18 -5.79 -13.64 -35.77
CA VAL A 18 -4.78 -14.66 -35.49
C VAL A 18 -3.92 -14.23 -34.30
N LEU A 19 -4.01 -14.96 -33.20
CA LEU A 19 -3.11 -14.83 -32.06
C LEU A 19 -1.71 -15.37 -32.46
N PRO A 20 -0.62 -14.66 -32.18
CA PRO A 20 0.71 -15.21 -32.37
C PRO A 20 1.01 -16.27 -31.29
N ASP A 21 1.72 -17.27 -31.73
CA ASP A 21 2.21 -18.45 -31.06
C ASP A 21 2.74 -18.20 -29.64
N ARG A 22 2.46 -19.13 -28.71
CA ARG A 22 2.86 -19.09 -27.29
C ARG A 22 4.38 -19.27 -27.14
N GLY A 23 5.14 -18.21 -27.42
CA GLY A 23 6.57 -18.15 -27.17
C GLY A 23 6.86 -17.76 -25.71
N HIS A 24 7.85 -18.40 -25.11
CA HIS A 24 8.45 -17.99 -23.85
C HIS A 24 8.78 -16.50 -23.89
N PHE A 25 8.27 -15.71 -22.92
CA PHE A 25 8.56 -14.28 -22.82
C PHE A 25 10.06 -14.08 -22.56
N ASP A 26 10.77 -13.55 -23.55
CA ASP A 26 12.16 -13.07 -23.38
C ASP A 26 12.14 -11.68 -22.78
N ASN A 27 12.55 -11.57 -21.51
CA ASN A 27 12.63 -10.31 -20.75
C ASN A 27 13.58 -9.25 -21.35
N ARG A 28 14.26 -9.52 -22.46
CA ARG A 28 15.22 -8.59 -23.10
C ARG A 28 14.56 -7.48 -23.91
N GLN A 29 13.24 -7.56 -24.17
CA GLN A 29 12.54 -6.55 -24.97
C GLN A 29 12.23 -5.25 -24.23
N PHE A 30 12.38 -5.20 -22.91
CA PHE A 30 11.95 -4.05 -22.10
C PHE A 30 13.07 -3.19 -21.51
N GLY A 31 14.33 -3.41 -21.90
CA GLY A 31 15.45 -2.58 -21.43
C GLY A 31 15.69 -2.64 -19.91
N ILE A 32 15.14 -3.65 -19.21
CA ILE A 32 15.36 -3.86 -17.78
C ILE A 32 16.70 -4.60 -17.66
N PRO A 33 17.72 -4.05 -16.96
CA PRO A 33 18.93 -4.81 -16.70
C PRO A 33 18.52 -6.10 -15.98
N LEU A 34 18.85 -7.25 -16.56
CA LEU A 34 18.80 -8.52 -15.84
C LEU A 34 19.79 -8.39 -14.69
N MET A 35 19.30 -8.10 -13.50
CA MET A 35 20.05 -8.39 -12.29
C MET A 35 20.16 -9.91 -12.23
N ASN A 36 21.35 -10.43 -12.62
CA ASN A 36 21.70 -11.82 -12.41
C ASN A 36 21.43 -12.16 -10.94
N SER A 37 20.95 -13.37 -10.71
CA SER A 37 20.62 -13.99 -9.44
C SER A 37 21.66 -13.70 -8.33
N THR A 38 21.60 -12.50 -7.76
CA THR A 38 22.19 -12.14 -6.48
C THR A 38 21.13 -12.37 -5.40
N PRO A 39 21.51 -12.82 -4.19
CA PRO A 39 20.54 -13.02 -3.12
C PRO A 39 19.65 -11.80 -2.96
N GLN A 40 18.34 -12.01 -2.84
CA GLN A 40 17.29 -10.97 -2.88
C GLN A 40 17.39 -9.93 -1.74
N ASN A 41 18.43 -9.93 -0.93
CA ASN A 41 18.58 -9.13 0.28
C ASN A 41 19.96 -8.51 0.51
N SER A 42 20.76 -8.25 -0.52
CA SER A 42 21.89 -7.33 -0.30
C SER A 42 21.37 -5.90 -0.40
N LEU A 43 20.92 -5.38 0.73
CA LEU A 43 20.51 -4.00 0.94
C LEU A 43 21.77 -3.11 0.90
N HIS A 44 22.23 -2.68 -0.27
CA HIS A 44 23.20 -1.60 -0.37
C HIS A 44 22.44 -0.29 -0.57
N PRO A 45 22.43 0.61 0.43
CA PRO A 45 21.91 1.95 0.23
C PRO A 45 22.68 2.64 -0.90
N ALA A 46 21.99 3.32 -1.79
CA ALA A 46 22.60 4.28 -2.69
C ALA A 46 23.44 5.22 -1.82
N SER A 47 24.75 5.29 -2.08
CA SER A 47 25.74 5.81 -1.13
C SER A 47 25.40 7.23 -0.68
N PHE A 48 25.40 7.51 0.62
CA PHE A 48 25.31 8.86 1.19
C PHE A 48 26.44 9.80 0.68
N ALA A 49 27.51 9.28 0.10
CA ALA A 49 28.57 10.06 -0.53
C ALA A 49 28.07 10.90 -1.71
N ASP A 50 27.10 10.39 -2.48
CA ASP A 50 26.48 11.15 -3.57
C ASP A 50 25.55 12.24 -3.02
N ALA A 51 24.89 12.02 -1.89
CA ALA A 51 23.99 12.98 -1.28
C ALA A 51 24.71 14.28 -0.87
N GLN A 52 25.95 14.22 -0.38
CA GLN A 52 26.72 15.42 -0.04
C GLN A 52 27.09 16.25 -1.27
N THR A 53 27.47 15.58 -2.35
CA THR A 53 27.79 16.24 -3.62
C THR A 53 26.56 16.92 -4.21
N LEU A 54 25.42 16.22 -4.25
CA LEU A 54 24.15 16.77 -4.71
C LEU A 54 23.68 17.94 -3.84
N ARG A 55 23.82 17.82 -2.51
CA ARG A 55 23.49 18.90 -1.57
C ARG A 55 24.37 20.14 -1.81
N ALA A 56 25.66 19.97 -2.05
CA ALA A 56 26.57 21.09 -2.38
C ALA A 56 26.20 21.74 -3.72
N GLN A 57 25.73 20.96 -4.71
CA GLN A 57 25.23 21.49 -5.97
C GLN A 57 23.91 22.26 -5.75
N ALA A 58 22.98 21.73 -5.00
CA ALA A 58 21.74 22.41 -4.63
C ALA A 58 22.00 23.75 -3.90
N GLN A 59 22.92 23.76 -2.94
CA GLN A 59 23.32 24.99 -2.24
C GLN A 59 23.85 26.07 -3.17
N ARG A 60 24.65 25.71 -4.19
CA ARG A 60 25.12 26.66 -5.20
C ARG A 60 23.95 27.27 -6.01
N LEU A 61 22.93 26.50 -6.32
CA LEU A 61 21.71 27.02 -6.97
C LEU A 61 20.95 27.95 -6.03
N VAL A 62 20.75 27.57 -4.78
CA VAL A 62 20.05 28.36 -3.76
C VAL A 62 20.70 29.74 -3.56
N THR A 63 22.03 29.83 -3.60
CA THR A 63 22.74 31.14 -3.50
C THR A 63 22.45 32.05 -4.70
N GLN A 64 22.00 31.53 -5.82
CA GLN A 64 21.65 32.30 -7.02
C GLN A 64 20.17 32.65 -7.08
N MET A 65 19.31 32.00 -6.26
CA MET A 65 17.87 32.27 -6.21
C MET A 65 17.60 33.60 -5.50
N SER A 66 16.63 34.37 -6.02
CA SER A 66 16.07 35.50 -5.31
C SER A 66 15.18 35.01 -4.14
N GLU A 67 14.88 35.91 -3.20
CA GLU A 67 13.94 35.58 -2.13
C GLU A 67 12.58 35.14 -2.66
N ASP A 68 12.05 35.85 -3.67
CA ASP A 68 10.75 35.52 -4.26
C ASP A 68 10.76 34.12 -4.89
N GLU A 69 11.83 33.74 -5.56
CA GLU A 69 11.96 32.40 -6.12
C GLU A 69 12.03 31.33 -5.03
N LYS A 70 12.76 31.56 -3.93
CA LYS A 70 12.81 30.63 -2.78
C LYS A 70 11.40 30.45 -2.19
N PHE A 71 10.74 31.54 -1.85
CA PHE A 71 9.42 31.49 -1.23
C PHE A 71 8.32 30.93 -2.15
N SER A 72 8.44 31.05 -3.48
CA SER A 72 7.50 30.46 -4.42
C SER A 72 7.49 28.92 -4.37
N TRP A 73 8.48 28.31 -3.73
CA TRP A 73 8.63 26.87 -3.59
C TRP A 73 8.28 26.34 -2.20
N LEU A 74 7.96 27.21 -1.25
CA LEU A 74 7.66 26.83 0.13
C LEU A 74 6.15 26.74 0.42
N SER A 75 5.31 27.30 -0.45
CA SER A 75 3.84 27.28 -0.31
C SER A 75 3.20 26.95 -1.64
N GLY A 76 2.77 25.70 -1.81
CA GLY A 76 2.20 25.18 -3.05
C GLY A 76 0.69 25.17 -3.03
N PRO A 77 0.01 25.84 -3.98
CA PRO A 77 -1.42 25.71 -4.10
C PRO A 77 -1.80 24.36 -4.68
N MET A 78 -3.01 23.90 -4.38
CA MET A 78 -3.62 22.78 -5.06
C MET A 78 -3.69 23.02 -6.57
N ALA A 79 -3.30 22.05 -7.39
CA ALA A 79 -3.25 22.21 -8.85
C ALA A 79 -4.57 21.88 -9.55
N ILE A 80 -5.68 21.94 -8.82
CA ILE A 80 -7.05 21.79 -9.32
C ILE A 80 -7.89 22.97 -8.83
N PRO A 81 -9.04 23.30 -9.46
CA PRO A 81 -9.98 24.27 -8.92
C PRO A 81 -10.52 23.82 -7.56
N VAL A 82 -10.52 24.69 -6.55
CA VAL A 82 -11.09 24.44 -5.23
C VAL A 82 -11.89 25.68 -4.82
N GLY A 83 -13.19 25.51 -4.55
CA GLY A 83 -14.09 26.64 -4.31
C GLY A 83 -14.01 27.65 -5.46
N ASP A 84 -13.74 28.91 -5.13
CA ASP A 84 -13.61 30.01 -6.11
C ASP A 84 -12.20 30.13 -6.70
N THR A 85 -11.23 29.30 -6.26
CA THR A 85 -9.86 29.35 -6.76
C THR A 85 -9.71 28.60 -8.08
N GLN A 86 -9.04 29.20 -9.04
CA GLN A 86 -8.74 28.57 -10.32
C GLN A 86 -7.44 27.75 -10.24
N LYS A 87 -7.32 26.76 -11.11
CA LYS A 87 -6.08 26.02 -11.30
C LYS A 87 -4.94 27.00 -11.66
N PRO A 88 -3.75 26.91 -11.02
CA PRO A 88 -2.61 27.77 -11.33
C PRO A 88 -2.22 27.69 -12.81
N ALA A 89 -1.85 28.84 -13.39
CA ALA A 89 -1.35 28.90 -14.77
C ALA A 89 -0.05 28.03 -14.87
N GLY A 90 0.03 27.16 -15.87
CA GLY A 90 1.14 26.23 -16.05
C GLY A 90 0.99 24.90 -15.32
N ALA A 91 0.02 24.75 -14.42
CA ALA A 91 -0.25 23.47 -13.78
C ALA A 91 -0.90 22.48 -14.74
N ILE A 92 -0.43 21.24 -14.75
CA ILE A 92 -1.05 20.14 -15.50
C ILE A 92 -2.44 19.84 -14.91
N GLY A 93 -2.53 19.81 -13.59
CA GLY A 93 -3.76 19.55 -12.85
C GLY A 93 -3.71 18.17 -12.17
N SER A 94 -3.39 18.16 -10.90
CA SER A 94 -3.48 17.06 -9.94
C SER A 94 -3.23 17.62 -8.54
N ALA A 95 -2.21 17.13 -7.81
CA ALA A 95 -1.99 17.45 -6.40
C ALA A 95 -1.51 18.89 -6.18
N ALA A 96 -0.32 19.27 -6.67
CA ALA A 96 0.22 20.61 -6.49
C ALA A 96 1.10 21.05 -7.67
N TYR A 97 1.38 22.36 -7.69
CA TYR A 97 2.21 23.01 -8.70
C TYR A 97 3.15 24.05 -8.08
N TYR A 98 4.40 24.07 -8.52
CA TYR A 98 5.40 25.07 -8.16
C TYR A 98 6.07 25.58 -9.43
N PRO A 99 6.25 26.92 -9.57
CA PRO A 99 6.67 27.51 -10.83
C PRO A 99 8.12 27.17 -11.19
N ALA A 100 8.41 27.11 -12.48
CA ALA A 100 9.79 26.98 -12.96
C ALA A 100 10.62 28.22 -12.64
N ILE A 101 11.97 28.03 -12.58
CA ILE A 101 12.95 29.12 -12.50
C ILE A 101 13.88 29.00 -13.73
N PRO A 102 13.41 29.45 -14.93
CA PRO A 102 14.09 29.15 -16.20
C PRO A 102 15.53 29.69 -16.28
N ARG A 103 15.82 30.85 -15.65
CA ARG A 103 17.17 31.41 -15.64
C ARG A 103 18.21 30.54 -14.94
N LEU A 104 17.78 29.59 -14.11
CA LEU A 104 18.63 28.61 -13.40
C LEU A 104 18.48 27.20 -13.97
N GLY A 105 17.74 27.01 -15.05
CA GLY A 105 17.44 25.69 -15.62
C GLY A 105 16.59 24.80 -14.70
N ILE A 106 15.84 25.38 -13.76
CA ILE A 106 15.01 24.64 -12.81
C ILE A 106 13.58 24.52 -13.37
N PRO A 107 13.09 23.31 -13.71
CA PRO A 107 11.75 23.11 -14.24
C PRO A 107 10.68 23.32 -13.16
N ALA A 108 9.42 23.48 -13.59
CA ALA A 108 8.30 23.47 -12.67
C ALA A 108 8.15 22.13 -11.99
N MET A 109 7.76 22.13 -10.69
CA MET A 109 7.33 20.93 -9.99
C MET A 109 5.85 20.69 -10.25
N GLN A 110 5.53 19.53 -10.83
CA GLN A 110 4.18 19.03 -11.13
C GLN A 110 3.95 17.77 -10.29
N GLN A 111 3.05 17.85 -9.33
CA GLN A 111 2.81 16.75 -8.40
C GLN A 111 1.54 15.99 -8.77
N ALA A 112 1.59 14.66 -8.75
CA ALA A 112 0.43 13.79 -8.93
C ALA A 112 0.22 12.89 -7.71
N ASP A 113 -1.04 12.53 -7.47
CA ASP A 113 -1.44 11.59 -6.44
C ASP A 113 -1.48 10.14 -6.93
N ALA A 114 -1.51 9.27 -5.96
CA ALA A 114 -1.77 7.85 -5.86
C ALA A 114 -0.55 6.93 -5.95
N SER A 115 -0.57 5.89 -5.09
CA SER A 115 0.35 4.75 -5.16
C SER A 115 -0.10 3.70 -6.18
N LEU A 116 -1.38 3.74 -6.58
CA LEU A 116 -2.05 2.72 -7.40
C LEU A 116 -2.12 3.11 -8.89
N GLY A 117 -1.41 4.16 -9.30
CA GLY A 117 -1.43 4.73 -10.64
C GLY A 117 -1.42 6.26 -10.58
N ILE A 118 -1.82 6.94 -11.65
CA ILE A 118 -1.90 8.40 -11.68
C ILE A 118 -3.36 8.84 -11.51
N SER A 119 -3.64 9.47 -10.39
CA SER A 119 -4.98 9.96 -10.05
C SER A 119 -5.39 11.15 -10.94
N ASN A 120 -6.68 11.23 -11.29
CA ASN A 120 -7.30 12.34 -12.00
C ASN A 120 -8.54 12.82 -11.24
N ILE A 121 -8.30 13.34 -10.03
CA ILE A 121 -9.34 13.80 -9.11
C ILE A 121 -10.20 14.89 -9.80
N GLY A 122 -11.52 14.80 -9.64
CA GLY A 122 -12.45 15.74 -10.23
C GLY A 122 -12.44 15.78 -11.76
N ASN A 123 -11.78 14.81 -12.42
CA ASN A 123 -11.62 14.76 -13.89
C ASN A 123 -11.06 16.08 -14.48
N VAL A 124 -10.13 16.71 -13.78
CA VAL A 124 -9.51 17.99 -14.17
C VAL A 124 -8.67 17.92 -15.43
N ARG A 125 -8.33 16.71 -15.85
CA ARG A 125 -7.68 16.38 -17.13
C ARG A 125 -8.63 15.52 -17.97
N PRO A 126 -9.63 16.13 -18.67
CA PRO A 126 -10.61 15.36 -19.44
C PRO A 126 -9.94 14.46 -20.47
N GLY A 127 -10.35 13.19 -20.51
CA GLY A 127 -9.78 12.20 -21.43
C GLY A 127 -8.45 11.60 -20.98
N ASP A 128 -7.87 12.05 -19.86
CA ASP A 128 -6.67 11.43 -19.28
C ASP A 128 -7.03 10.20 -18.44
N HIS A 129 -6.41 9.09 -18.76
CA HIS A 129 -6.58 7.80 -18.11
C HIS A 129 -5.24 7.26 -17.64
N ALA A 130 -5.25 6.39 -16.62
CA ALA A 130 -4.07 5.71 -16.10
C ALA A 130 -4.33 4.22 -15.92
N THR A 131 -3.27 3.42 -15.85
CA THR A 131 -3.39 2.03 -15.43
C THR A 131 -3.77 1.97 -13.96
N GLY A 132 -4.87 1.30 -13.62
CA GLY A 132 -5.23 1.00 -12.24
C GLY A 132 -4.48 -0.24 -11.76
N LEU A 133 -3.50 -0.05 -10.91
CA LEU A 133 -2.84 -1.16 -10.22
C LEU A 133 -3.77 -1.75 -9.14
N PRO A 134 -3.59 -3.02 -8.75
CA PRO A 134 -4.16 -3.54 -7.51
C PRO A 134 -3.76 -2.71 -6.29
N SER A 135 -4.56 -2.79 -5.23
CA SER A 135 -4.29 -2.09 -3.97
C SER A 135 -2.92 -2.41 -3.38
N SER A 136 -2.40 -1.52 -2.51
CA SER A 136 -1.14 -1.77 -1.81
C SER A 136 -1.23 -3.00 -0.89
N LEU A 137 -2.43 -3.32 -0.36
CA LEU A 137 -2.68 -4.59 0.33
C LEU A 137 -2.43 -5.79 -0.57
N ALA A 138 -2.90 -5.77 -1.81
CA ALA A 138 -2.64 -6.85 -2.78
C ALA A 138 -1.14 -6.96 -3.11
N LEU A 139 -0.44 -5.82 -3.17
CA LEU A 139 1.01 -5.79 -3.35
C LEU A 139 1.73 -6.38 -2.13
N GLY A 140 1.33 -6.01 -0.90
CA GLY A 140 1.80 -6.59 0.36
C GLY A 140 1.57 -8.10 0.41
N ALA A 141 0.36 -8.54 0.02
CA ALA A 141 0.00 -9.96 -0.04
C ALA A 141 0.86 -10.78 -1.01
N SER A 142 1.49 -10.13 -1.99
CA SER A 142 2.41 -10.80 -2.91
C SER A 142 3.70 -11.27 -2.24
N PHE A 143 4.17 -10.59 -1.19
CA PHE A 143 5.51 -10.81 -0.59
C PHE A 143 6.62 -10.82 -1.63
N ASN A 144 6.50 -10.01 -2.69
CA ASN A 144 7.40 -10.03 -3.84
C ASN A 144 8.01 -8.63 -4.08
N THR A 145 9.27 -8.47 -3.66
CA THR A 145 10.03 -7.22 -3.77
C THR A 145 10.27 -6.79 -5.22
N ARG A 146 10.51 -7.76 -6.12
CA ARG A 146 10.68 -7.48 -7.54
C ARG A 146 9.40 -6.92 -8.15
N LEU A 147 8.25 -7.53 -7.83
CA LEU A 147 6.95 -7.06 -8.29
C LEU A 147 6.63 -5.67 -7.74
N ALA A 148 7.01 -5.38 -6.49
CA ALA A 148 6.88 -4.06 -5.90
C ALA A 148 7.68 -3.00 -6.68
N TYR A 149 8.93 -3.31 -7.03
CA TYR A 149 9.75 -2.44 -7.88
C TYR A 149 9.13 -2.24 -9.28
N GLU A 150 8.68 -3.31 -9.94
CA GLU A 150 8.08 -3.24 -11.27
C GLU A 150 6.77 -2.41 -11.27
N SER A 151 5.95 -2.53 -10.22
CA SER A 151 4.73 -1.75 -10.01
C SER A 151 5.04 -0.26 -9.80
N GLY A 152 6.03 0.06 -8.95
CA GLY A 152 6.51 1.43 -8.77
C GLY A 152 7.07 2.03 -10.06
N ALA A 153 7.87 1.27 -10.81
CA ALA A 153 8.41 1.70 -12.08
C ALA A 153 7.31 1.98 -13.13
N LEU A 154 6.20 1.23 -13.12
CA LEU A 154 5.03 1.54 -13.95
C LEU A 154 4.45 2.91 -13.59
N VAL A 155 4.21 3.16 -12.30
CA VAL A 155 3.67 4.45 -11.83
C VAL A 155 4.60 5.59 -12.24
N GLY A 156 5.91 5.45 -12.02
CA GLY A 156 6.90 6.45 -12.41
C GLY A 156 6.91 6.73 -13.92
N ARG A 157 6.83 5.69 -14.76
CA ARG A 157 6.75 5.85 -16.23
C ARG A 157 5.49 6.61 -16.65
N GLU A 158 4.33 6.27 -16.10
CA GLU A 158 3.09 6.99 -16.42
C GLU A 158 3.10 8.42 -15.91
N ALA A 159 3.62 8.68 -14.71
CA ALA A 159 3.79 10.02 -14.17
C ALA A 159 4.63 10.88 -15.12
N ARG A 160 5.83 10.41 -15.48
CA ARG A 160 6.74 11.09 -16.39
C ARG A 160 6.13 11.30 -17.77
N ALA A 161 5.49 10.28 -18.35
CA ALA A 161 4.84 10.36 -19.65
C ALA A 161 3.73 11.41 -19.69
N LYS A 162 3.10 11.71 -18.54
CA LYS A 162 2.07 12.75 -18.36
C LYS A 162 2.64 14.13 -18.01
N GLY A 163 3.97 14.23 -17.79
CA GLY A 163 4.65 15.47 -17.43
C GLY A 163 4.75 15.74 -15.92
N PHE A 164 4.37 14.78 -15.07
CA PHE A 164 4.59 14.86 -13.62
C PHE A 164 6.00 14.44 -13.26
N ASN A 165 6.59 15.12 -12.29
CA ASN A 165 7.95 14.86 -11.80
C ASN A 165 8.03 14.60 -10.29
N VAL A 166 6.90 14.69 -9.59
CA VAL A 166 6.74 14.26 -8.20
C VAL A 166 5.47 13.43 -8.07
N GLN A 167 5.59 12.24 -7.48
CA GLN A 167 4.49 11.32 -7.23
C GLN A 167 4.28 11.14 -5.73
N LEU A 168 3.07 11.40 -5.26
CA LEU A 168 2.69 11.23 -3.86
C LEU A 168 2.35 9.75 -3.58
N ALA A 169 3.38 8.92 -3.66
CA ALA A 169 3.29 7.46 -3.59
C ALA A 169 4.32 6.88 -2.61
N GLY A 170 3.93 5.80 -1.95
CA GLY A 170 4.63 5.18 -0.84
C GLY A 170 3.78 5.24 0.42
N GLY A 171 2.54 4.71 0.36
CA GLY A 171 1.66 4.56 1.50
C GLY A 171 2.16 3.42 2.40
N ILE A 172 2.94 3.73 3.43
CA ILE A 172 3.58 2.75 4.34
C ILE A 172 3.17 2.90 5.80
N ASN A 173 2.14 3.70 6.06
CA ASN A 173 1.52 3.76 7.37
C ASN A 173 1.08 2.35 7.81
N LEU A 174 1.29 1.97 9.07
CA LEU A 174 0.88 0.66 9.54
C LEU A 174 -0.65 0.55 9.69
N ILE A 175 -1.19 -0.62 9.41
CA ILE A 175 -2.60 -0.94 9.61
C ILE A 175 -2.80 -1.30 11.08
N ARG A 176 -2.98 -0.27 11.94
CA ARG A 176 -3.29 -0.40 13.37
C ARG A 176 -4.78 -0.59 13.61
N GLU A 177 -5.62 0.15 12.84
CA GLU A 177 -7.07 0.07 12.90
C GLU A 177 -7.60 -0.65 11.64
N PRO A 178 -8.10 -1.88 11.78
CA PRO A 178 -8.58 -2.65 10.63
C PRO A 178 -9.75 -2.01 9.87
N ARG A 179 -10.48 -1.07 10.52
CA ARG A 179 -11.63 -0.36 9.90
C ARG A 179 -11.21 0.92 9.18
N CYS A 180 -9.94 1.34 9.25
CA CYS A 180 -9.48 2.56 8.60
C CYS A 180 -9.78 2.57 7.09
N GLY A 181 -10.33 3.70 6.63
CA GLY A 181 -10.76 3.89 5.24
C GLY A 181 -9.62 3.86 4.23
N ARG A 182 -8.38 4.16 4.64
CA ARG A 182 -7.20 4.19 3.78
C ARG A 182 -6.37 2.90 3.80
N ASN A 183 -6.81 1.85 4.48
CA ASN A 183 -6.04 0.60 4.56
C ASN A 183 -5.73 -0.01 3.18
N PHE A 184 -6.57 0.21 2.17
CA PHE A 184 -6.32 -0.29 0.81
C PHE A 184 -5.05 0.29 0.17
N GLU A 185 -4.61 1.50 0.57
CA GLU A 185 -3.39 2.13 0.06
C GLU A 185 -2.15 1.88 0.92
N TYR A 186 -2.31 1.21 2.07
CA TYR A 186 -1.22 0.77 2.94
C TYR A 186 -0.85 -0.68 2.68
N VAL A 187 0.39 -1.06 3.01
CA VAL A 187 0.95 -2.36 2.62
C VAL A 187 0.57 -3.46 3.60
N SER A 188 0.70 -3.22 4.93
CA SER A 188 0.61 -4.26 5.94
C SER A 188 0.42 -3.72 7.36
N GLU A 189 0.08 -4.60 8.29
CA GLU A 189 0.17 -4.39 9.74
C GLU A 189 1.59 -4.61 10.29
N ASP A 190 2.48 -5.24 9.51
CA ASP A 190 3.86 -5.55 9.94
C ASP A 190 4.85 -4.50 9.41
N PRO A 191 5.74 -3.94 10.27
CA PRO A 191 6.67 -2.90 9.87
C PRO A 191 7.71 -3.34 8.86
N LEU A 192 8.21 -4.59 8.97
CA LEU A 192 9.20 -5.10 8.01
C LEU A 192 8.57 -5.27 6.61
N LEU A 193 7.41 -5.92 6.54
CA LEU A 193 6.73 -6.12 5.26
C LEU A 193 6.35 -4.77 4.63
N SER A 194 5.81 -3.83 5.42
CA SER A 194 5.47 -2.48 4.96
C SER A 194 6.69 -1.73 4.43
N GLY A 195 7.78 -1.73 5.20
CA GLY A 195 9.01 -1.02 4.83
C GLY A 195 9.68 -1.61 3.60
N VAL A 196 9.79 -2.94 3.53
CA VAL A 196 10.47 -3.63 2.40
C VAL A 196 9.67 -3.49 1.10
N ILE A 197 8.39 -3.79 1.10
CA ILE A 197 7.55 -3.69 -0.12
C ILE A 197 7.38 -2.23 -0.54
N GLY A 198 7.11 -1.33 0.42
CA GLY A 198 7.01 0.11 0.17
C GLY A 198 8.30 0.70 -0.39
N GLY A 199 9.44 0.37 0.22
CA GLY A 199 10.76 0.83 -0.21
C GLY A 199 11.12 0.41 -1.64
N HIS A 200 10.85 -0.84 -2.02
CA HIS A 200 11.07 -1.30 -3.40
C HIS A 200 10.13 -0.61 -4.40
N SER A 201 8.87 -0.36 -4.04
CA SER A 201 7.95 0.41 -4.89
C SER A 201 8.46 1.85 -5.10
N VAL A 202 8.91 2.51 -4.03
CA VAL A 202 9.53 3.85 -4.08
C VAL A 202 10.77 3.86 -4.99
N ALA A 203 11.68 2.88 -4.82
CA ALA A 203 12.87 2.75 -5.69
C ALA A 203 12.48 2.61 -7.17
N GLY A 204 11.41 1.85 -7.47
CA GLY A 204 10.87 1.71 -8.81
C GLY A 204 10.41 3.04 -9.42
N ILE A 205 9.67 3.85 -8.66
CA ILE A 205 9.21 5.19 -9.10
C ILE A 205 10.42 6.08 -9.39
N GLN A 206 11.38 6.18 -8.45
CA GLN A 206 12.52 7.08 -8.56
C GLN A 206 13.47 6.70 -9.69
N ALA A 207 13.59 5.41 -10.00
CA ALA A 207 14.35 4.93 -11.16
C ALA A 207 13.80 5.44 -12.51
N GLN A 208 12.60 6.02 -12.55
CA GLN A 208 12.01 6.62 -13.75
C GLN A 208 12.23 8.14 -13.82
N GLY A 209 13.04 8.73 -12.94
CA GLY A 209 13.27 10.18 -12.89
C GLY A 209 12.10 10.97 -12.32
N VAL A 210 11.36 10.37 -11.38
CA VAL A 210 10.22 10.98 -10.67
C VAL A 210 10.48 10.88 -9.17
N VAL A 211 10.37 11.98 -8.45
CA VAL A 211 10.48 11.97 -6.98
C VAL A 211 9.29 11.24 -6.37
N SER A 212 9.56 10.29 -5.49
CA SER A 212 8.54 9.60 -4.70
C SER A 212 8.41 10.23 -3.32
N THR A 213 7.18 10.28 -2.77
CA THR A 213 6.86 10.83 -1.45
C THR A 213 6.27 9.76 -0.56
N VAL A 214 7.01 9.31 0.47
CA VAL A 214 6.48 8.34 1.44
C VAL A 214 5.53 9.01 2.43
N LYS A 215 4.41 8.34 2.74
CA LYS A 215 3.29 8.89 3.52
C LYS A 215 2.53 7.80 4.28
N HIS A 216 1.83 8.12 5.39
CA HIS A 216 1.79 9.39 6.10
C HIS A 216 2.60 9.25 7.40
N PHE A 217 3.63 10.04 7.56
CA PHE A 217 4.62 9.95 8.63
C PHE A 217 4.11 10.65 9.91
N ILE A 218 3.66 9.95 10.95
CA ILE A 218 3.37 8.54 11.23
C ILE A 218 2.00 8.36 11.90
N ALA A 219 1.57 7.11 12.07
CA ALA A 219 0.43 6.73 12.91
C ALA A 219 -0.91 7.43 12.55
N ASN A 220 -1.14 7.72 11.25
CA ASN A 220 -2.43 8.13 10.73
C ASN A 220 -3.33 6.87 10.60
N GLY A 221 -3.75 6.31 11.74
CA GLY A 221 -4.38 5.00 11.84
C GLY A 221 -5.88 4.98 11.55
N GLN A 222 -6.55 6.15 11.44
CA GLN A 222 -7.98 6.27 11.14
C GLN A 222 -8.29 7.56 10.40
N GLU A 223 -9.41 7.58 9.67
CA GLU A 223 -9.89 8.74 8.92
C GLU A 223 -10.88 9.58 9.71
N THR A 224 -11.67 8.95 10.58
CA THR A 224 -12.64 9.62 11.44
C THR A 224 -11.93 10.57 12.39
N GLY A 225 -12.24 11.87 12.27
CA GLY A 225 -11.61 12.91 13.09
C GLY A 225 -10.11 13.12 12.86
N ARG A 226 -9.54 12.68 11.74
CA ARG A 226 -8.09 12.61 11.49
C ARG A 226 -7.31 13.91 11.76
N VAL A 227 -7.91 15.09 11.57
CA VAL A 227 -7.26 16.37 11.90
C VAL A 227 -7.42 16.79 13.39
N MET A 228 -8.12 15.99 14.18
CA MET A 228 -8.32 16.20 15.63
C MET A 228 -7.76 15.06 16.49
N VAL A 229 -7.45 13.93 15.89
CA VAL A 229 -6.93 12.75 16.57
C VAL A 229 -5.50 13.00 17.03
N SER A 230 -5.23 12.78 18.34
CA SER A 230 -3.88 12.65 18.88
C SER A 230 -3.56 11.15 19.03
N SER A 231 -2.70 10.65 18.17
CA SER A 231 -2.14 9.30 18.26
C SER A 231 -1.08 9.28 19.34
N ASN A 232 -1.43 8.74 20.53
CA ASN A 232 -0.54 8.74 21.68
C ASN A 232 0.20 7.41 21.77
N LEU A 233 1.53 7.47 21.82
CA LEU A 233 2.41 6.33 21.63
C LEU A 233 3.79 6.62 22.23
N SER A 234 4.32 5.71 23.03
CA SER A 234 5.65 5.83 23.60
C SER A 234 6.75 5.75 22.53
N GLU A 235 7.91 6.34 22.78
CA GLU A 235 9.02 6.32 21.82
C GLU A 235 9.45 4.88 21.47
N PRO A 236 9.67 3.94 22.42
CA PRO A 236 9.99 2.56 22.07
C PRO A 236 8.95 1.91 21.17
N ALA A 237 7.67 2.16 21.44
CA ALA A 237 6.59 1.62 20.61
C ALA A 237 6.63 2.19 19.17
N MET A 238 6.83 3.52 19.02
CA MET A 238 7.01 4.14 17.70
C MET A 238 8.20 3.56 16.94
N ARG A 239 9.36 3.42 17.62
CA ARG A 239 10.61 2.94 17.04
C ARG A 239 10.54 1.50 16.55
N GLU A 240 9.86 0.62 17.31
CA GLU A 240 9.74 -0.80 16.98
C GLU A 240 8.59 -1.10 15.98
N SER A 241 7.79 -0.09 15.61
CA SER A 241 6.63 -0.24 14.73
C SER A 241 6.59 0.79 13.59
N ASP A 242 5.84 1.88 13.76
CA ASP A 242 5.59 2.86 12.69
C ASP A 242 6.88 3.48 12.14
N LEU A 243 7.78 3.93 13.00
CA LEU A 243 9.05 4.50 12.56
C LEU A 243 9.93 3.45 11.87
N LEU A 244 9.94 2.18 12.33
CA LEU A 244 10.71 1.12 11.70
C LEU A 244 10.28 0.90 10.24
N ALA A 245 8.97 0.91 9.97
CA ALA A 245 8.45 0.76 8.60
C ALA A 245 8.97 1.88 7.68
N PHE A 246 8.92 3.13 8.14
CA PHE A 246 9.43 4.28 7.39
C PHE A 246 10.94 4.26 7.24
N GLN A 247 11.67 3.90 8.30
CA GLN A 247 13.14 3.81 8.26
C GLN A 247 13.60 2.80 7.22
N ILE A 248 13.05 1.59 7.23
CA ILE A 248 13.35 0.55 6.22
C ILE A 248 12.99 1.04 4.81
N ALA A 249 11.83 1.67 4.64
CA ALA A 249 11.42 2.16 3.32
C ALA A 249 12.31 3.30 2.81
N ILE A 250 12.81 4.18 3.70
CA ILE A 250 13.75 5.25 3.36
C ILE A 250 15.11 4.66 2.98
N GLU A 251 15.61 3.71 3.76
CA GLU A 251 16.89 3.03 3.51
C GLU A 251 16.90 2.30 2.15
N LEU A 252 15.78 1.65 1.78
CA LEU A 252 15.65 0.88 0.55
C LEU A 252 15.27 1.71 -0.67
N GLY A 253 14.34 2.64 -0.48
CA GLY A 253 13.71 3.38 -1.57
C GLY A 253 14.36 4.74 -1.85
N ASN A 254 15.06 5.29 -0.87
CA ASN A 254 15.64 6.63 -0.89
C ASN A 254 14.64 7.71 -1.41
N PRO A 255 13.42 7.81 -0.85
CA PRO A 255 12.41 8.76 -1.32
C PRO A 255 12.92 10.20 -1.25
N GLY A 256 12.59 11.01 -2.25
CA GLY A 256 12.99 12.43 -2.23
C GLY A 256 12.15 13.28 -1.28
N ALA A 257 10.95 12.82 -0.91
CA ALA A 257 10.07 13.54 0.03
C ALA A 257 9.44 12.63 1.08
N VAL A 258 9.10 13.21 2.23
CA VAL A 258 8.30 12.61 3.30
C VAL A 258 7.10 13.51 3.57
N MET A 259 5.91 12.91 3.73
CA MET A 259 4.68 13.62 4.06
C MET A 259 4.19 13.17 5.44
N PRO A 260 4.18 14.06 6.46
CA PRO A 260 3.53 13.82 7.74
C PRO A 260 2.01 13.64 7.59
N GLY A 261 1.40 12.92 8.54
CA GLY A 261 -0.05 12.72 8.57
C GLY A 261 -0.82 13.98 9.02
N TYR A 262 -2.15 13.90 8.95
CA TYR A 262 -3.05 14.95 9.45
C TYR A 262 -3.12 15.01 10.97
N ASN A 263 -2.86 13.87 11.63
CA ASN A 263 -3.06 13.66 13.05
C ASN A 263 -1.98 14.34 13.90
N LEU A 264 -2.31 14.49 15.17
CA LEU A 264 -1.32 14.83 16.18
C LEU A 264 -0.59 13.55 16.63
N ILE A 265 0.66 13.69 17.02
CA ILE A 265 1.45 12.67 17.71
C ILE A 265 1.80 13.21 19.09
N ASN A 266 1.31 12.55 20.12
CA ASN A 266 1.52 12.97 21.52
C ASN A 266 1.19 14.45 21.78
N GLY A 267 0.13 14.96 21.13
CA GLY A 267 -0.37 16.32 21.30
C GLY A 267 0.16 17.37 20.33
N ASP A 268 1.19 17.08 19.51
CA ASP A 268 1.70 17.96 18.46
C ASP A 268 1.33 17.45 17.09
N TYR A 269 0.84 18.33 16.19
CA TYR A 269 0.56 17.93 14.80
C TYR A 269 1.80 17.34 14.15
N ALA A 270 1.64 16.25 13.41
CA ALA A 270 2.76 15.54 12.77
C ALA A 270 3.63 16.46 11.90
N SER A 271 3.03 17.46 11.22
CA SER A 271 3.72 18.50 10.44
C SER A 271 4.46 19.57 11.28
N GLU A 272 4.27 19.59 12.61
CA GLU A 272 4.90 20.53 13.55
C GLU A 272 5.61 19.82 14.70
N ASN A 273 5.84 18.53 14.59
CA ASN A 273 6.44 17.70 15.62
C ASN A 273 7.98 17.70 15.48
N GLU A 274 8.65 18.46 16.36
CA GLU A 274 10.11 18.60 16.34
C GLU A 274 10.82 17.25 16.54
N PHE A 275 10.30 16.42 17.45
CA PHE A 275 10.89 15.09 17.70
C PHE A 275 10.89 14.25 16.42
N LEU A 276 9.77 14.16 15.71
CA LEU A 276 9.68 13.35 14.50
C LEU A 276 10.51 13.91 13.35
N LEU A 277 10.40 15.23 13.08
CA LEU A 277 10.94 15.81 11.85
C LEU A 277 12.40 16.21 11.97
N ASN A 278 12.82 16.83 13.11
CA ASN A 278 14.20 17.23 13.29
C ASN A 278 15.03 16.18 14.01
N HIS A 279 14.55 15.66 15.17
CA HIS A 279 15.38 14.76 15.96
C HIS A 279 15.52 13.40 15.26
N VAL A 280 14.40 12.75 14.89
CA VAL A 280 14.42 11.42 14.27
C VAL A 280 14.82 11.51 12.81
N LEU A 281 13.95 12.09 11.96
CA LEU A 281 14.08 12.01 10.51
C LEU A 281 15.34 12.72 10.00
N LYS A 282 15.53 14.01 10.33
CA LYS A 282 16.66 14.80 9.80
C LYS A 282 17.93 14.65 10.61
N GLY A 283 17.81 14.41 11.94
CA GLY A 283 18.93 14.26 12.87
C GLY A 283 19.51 12.85 12.85
N GLN A 284 18.79 11.89 13.41
CA GLN A 284 19.30 10.53 13.58
C GLN A 284 19.41 9.77 12.25
N TRP A 285 18.39 9.85 11.39
CA TRP A 285 18.40 9.15 10.10
C TRP A 285 19.14 9.93 8.98
N HIS A 286 19.58 11.16 9.26
CA HIS A 286 20.27 12.02 8.30
C HIS A 286 19.54 12.16 6.96
N TYR A 287 18.21 12.15 6.99
CA TYR A 287 17.39 12.20 5.79
C TYR A 287 17.67 13.45 4.94
N PRO A 288 18.11 13.32 3.68
CA PRO A 288 18.55 14.45 2.86
C PRO A 288 17.41 15.19 2.16
N GLY A 289 16.27 14.51 1.96
CA GLY A 289 15.11 15.04 1.22
C GLY A 289 14.31 16.07 2.01
N TRP A 290 13.21 16.54 1.42
CA TRP A 290 12.32 17.52 2.07
C TRP A 290 11.12 16.87 2.75
N VAL A 291 10.53 17.63 3.69
CA VAL A 291 9.28 17.30 4.36
C VAL A 291 8.21 18.25 3.85
N MET A 292 7.10 17.71 3.33
CA MET A 292 5.94 18.47 2.85
C MET A 292 4.71 18.12 3.67
N SER A 293 3.89 19.10 4.04
CA SER A 293 2.64 18.81 4.73
C SER A 293 1.67 18.02 3.84
N ASP A 294 0.78 17.26 4.45
CA ASP A 294 -0.45 16.86 3.77
C ASP A 294 -1.33 18.11 3.47
N TRP A 295 -2.34 18.00 2.62
CA TRP A 295 -3.16 19.11 2.15
C TRP A 295 -4.07 19.66 3.24
N GLY A 296 -3.82 20.89 3.71
CA GLY A 296 -4.53 21.47 4.84
C GLY A 296 -4.06 20.96 6.21
N ALA A 297 -2.82 20.46 6.32
CA ALA A 297 -2.21 19.95 7.53
C ALA A 297 -1.12 20.86 8.11
N THR A 298 -1.03 22.11 7.69
CA THR A 298 -0.16 23.11 8.31
C THR A 298 -0.97 23.96 9.27
N HIS A 299 -0.49 24.14 10.51
CA HIS A 299 -1.26 24.78 11.57
C HIS A 299 -0.57 26.02 12.17
N SER A 300 0.71 26.23 11.84
CA SER A 300 1.47 27.41 12.28
C SER A 300 2.58 27.78 11.30
N THR A 301 3.11 28.99 11.43
CA THR A 301 4.25 29.47 10.64
C THR A 301 5.59 29.12 11.29
N VAL A 302 5.83 29.67 12.49
CA VAL A 302 7.15 29.59 13.13
C VAL A 302 7.41 28.21 13.70
N LYS A 303 6.44 27.62 14.42
CA LYS A 303 6.57 26.27 14.98
C LYS A 303 6.80 25.24 13.87
N ALA A 304 5.96 25.23 12.83
CA ALA A 304 6.09 24.28 11.72
C ALA A 304 7.47 24.42 11.00
N ALA A 305 7.88 25.65 10.68
CA ALA A 305 9.16 25.89 10.03
C ALA A 305 10.35 25.43 10.88
N LEU A 306 10.35 25.74 12.19
CA LEU A 306 11.43 25.36 13.10
C LEU A 306 11.40 23.89 13.47
N ALA A 307 10.22 23.26 13.54
CA ALA A 307 10.08 21.83 13.78
C ALA A 307 10.55 20.94 12.63
N GLY A 308 10.77 21.51 11.44
CA GLY A 308 11.36 20.74 10.33
C GLY A 308 10.49 20.62 9.08
N LEU A 309 9.28 21.17 9.03
CA LEU A 309 8.47 21.23 7.82
C LEU A 309 9.15 22.12 6.77
N ASP A 310 9.30 21.64 5.54
CA ASP A 310 9.97 22.38 4.47
C ASP A 310 8.98 23.03 3.49
N VAL A 311 7.80 22.42 3.29
CA VAL A 311 6.81 22.87 2.32
C VAL A 311 5.40 22.78 2.91
N GLN A 312 4.63 23.85 2.80
CA GLN A 312 3.18 23.87 2.99
C GLN A 312 2.50 23.46 1.67
N SER A 313 1.86 22.29 1.65
CA SER A 313 1.13 21.79 0.49
C SER A 313 -0.36 22.12 0.58
N GLY A 314 -0.99 22.44 -0.55
CA GLY A 314 -2.42 22.75 -0.58
C GLY A 314 -2.78 23.97 0.27
N ALA A 315 -1.96 25.01 0.26
CA ALA A 315 -2.09 26.20 1.13
C ALA A 315 -3.47 26.90 1.06
N ASN A 316 -4.23 26.65 0.01
CA ASN A 316 -5.61 27.14 -0.16
C ASN A 316 -6.66 26.31 0.60
N LEU A 317 -6.27 25.23 1.25
CA LEU A 317 -7.12 24.43 2.17
C LEU A 317 -6.83 24.71 3.65
N ASP A 318 -5.72 25.37 3.95
CA ASP A 318 -5.41 25.87 5.30
C ASP A 318 -6.16 27.18 5.60
N ASP A 319 -6.27 27.53 6.87
CA ASP A 319 -6.88 28.80 7.30
C ASP A 319 -6.15 30.02 6.70
N GLN A 320 -4.84 29.86 6.41
CA GLN A 320 -3.99 30.86 5.76
C GLN A 320 -2.77 30.23 5.08
N ALA A 321 -2.11 30.98 4.20
CA ALA A 321 -0.81 30.60 3.65
C ALA A 321 0.30 30.83 4.69
N TYR A 322 0.48 29.87 5.61
CA TYR A 322 1.46 29.94 6.71
C TYR A 322 2.90 30.13 6.19
N PHE A 323 3.26 29.50 5.08
CA PHE A 323 4.59 29.63 4.45
C PHE A 323 4.64 30.66 3.33
N GLY A 324 3.61 31.50 3.21
CA GLY A 324 3.55 32.68 2.36
C GLY A 324 4.11 33.92 3.03
N GLN A 325 3.30 35.01 3.06
CA GLN A 325 3.70 36.30 3.64
C GLN A 325 4.00 36.20 5.15
N ALA A 326 3.30 35.32 5.88
CA ALA A 326 3.53 35.10 7.31
C ALA A 326 4.96 34.60 7.58
N LEU A 327 5.49 33.68 6.77
CA LEU A 327 6.87 33.20 6.91
C LEU A 327 7.90 34.26 6.53
N ARG A 328 7.64 35.06 5.46
CA ARG A 328 8.50 36.21 5.12
C ARG A 328 8.63 37.20 6.28
N ASN A 329 7.50 37.52 6.94
CA ASN A 329 7.49 38.38 8.08
C ASN A 329 8.27 37.76 9.26
N ALA A 330 8.11 36.47 9.51
CA ALA A 330 8.84 35.76 10.57
C ALA A 330 10.36 35.75 10.33
N VAL A 331 10.81 35.68 9.10
CA VAL A 331 12.24 35.82 8.75
C VAL A 331 12.71 37.25 8.96
N LYS A 332 11.97 38.24 8.47
CA LYS A 332 12.30 39.65 8.65
C LYS A 332 12.39 40.04 10.15
N ASP A 333 11.53 39.48 10.98
CA ASP A 333 11.50 39.73 12.43
C ASP A 333 12.55 38.89 13.19
N GLY A 334 13.34 38.05 12.54
CA GLY A 334 14.35 37.17 13.13
C GLY A 334 13.80 35.99 13.92
N ARG A 335 12.48 35.68 13.82
CA ARG A 335 11.85 34.52 14.47
C ARG A 335 12.16 33.21 13.76
N VAL A 336 12.42 33.27 12.45
CA VAL A 336 12.92 32.15 11.64
C VAL A 336 14.21 32.63 10.96
N PRO A 337 15.34 31.92 11.09
CA PRO A 337 16.58 32.35 10.47
C PRO A 337 16.53 32.14 8.94
N GLN A 338 17.18 33.03 8.15
CA GLN A 338 17.28 32.91 6.71
C GLN A 338 17.90 31.55 6.28
N SER A 339 18.85 31.04 7.05
CA SER A 339 19.47 29.72 6.81
C SER A 339 18.46 28.57 6.81
N ARG A 340 17.33 28.71 7.52
CA ARG A 340 16.26 27.70 7.48
C ARG A 340 15.52 27.72 6.14
N ILE A 341 15.27 28.89 5.57
CA ILE A 341 14.69 29.02 4.21
C ILE A 341 15.61 28.42 3.17
N ASP A 342 16.91 28.70 3.28
CA ASP A 342 17.93 28.16 2.38
C ASP A 342 18.04 26.62 2.51
N ASP A 343 17.92 26.06 3.72
CA ASP A 343 17.89 24.61 3.94
C ASP A 343 16.63 23.96 3.32
N MET A 344 15.44 24.57 3.48
CA MET A 344 14.17 24.08 2.87
C MET A 344 14.36 23.90 1.35
N VAL A 345 14.79 24.95 0.66
CA VAL A 345 14.96 24.91 -0.81
C VAL A 345 16.12 23.99 -1.22
N THR A 346 17.20 23.94 -0.43
CA THR A 346 18.33 23.03 -0.67
C THR A 346 17.85 21.57 -0.66
N ARG A 347 17.01 21.16 0.29
CA ARG A 347 16.46 19.80 0.37
C ARG A 347 15.62 19.44 -0.84
N ILE A 348 14.76 20.35 -1.29
CA ILE A 348 13.95 20.16 -2.50
C ILE A 348 14.86 19.95 -3.70
N LEU A 349 15.80 20.86 -3.94
CA LEU A 349 16.73 20.77 -5.09
C LEU A 349 17.62 19.54 -5.02
N THR A 350 18.07 19.13 -3.82
CA THR A 350 18.86 17.90 -3.64
C THR A 350 18.08 16.68 -4.16
N SER A 351 16.81 16.57 -3.84
CA SER A 351 15.98 15.45 -4.29
C SER A 351 15.69 15.49 -5.80
N LEU A 352 15.46 16.69 -6.36
CA LEU A 352 15.26 16.84 -7.81
C LEU A 352 16.54 16.47 -8.59
N LEU A 353 17.71 16.85 -8.07
CA LEU A 353 19.01 16.46 -8.63
C LEU A 353 19.23 14.94 -8.53
N ALA A 354 18.86 14.33 -7.39
CA ALA A 354 19.08 12.90 -7.15
C ALA A 354 18.36 12.00 -8.16
N VAL A 355 17.21 12.42 -8.67
CA VAL A 355 16.46 11.68 -9.70
C VAL A 355 16.68 12.22 -11.12
N GLY A 356 17.62 13.18 -11.31
CA GLY A 356 18.05 13.70 -12.62
C GLY A 356 17.02 14.63 -13.29
N ILE A 357 16.10 15.24 -12.55
CA ILE A 357 15.07 16.14 -13.13
C ILE A 357 15.72 17.40 -13.73
N LEU A 358 16.77 17.95 -13.13
CA LEU A 358 17.45 19.14 -13.63
C LEU A 358 18.25 18.89 -14.91
N ASP A 359 18.67 17.66 -15.16
CA ASP A 359 19.42 17.29 -16.38
C ASP A 359 18.51 17.11 -17.61
N GLN A 360 17.19 17.03 -17.38
CA GLN A 360 16.19 16.70 -18.41
C GLN A 360 15.36 17.92 -18.86
N ALA A 361 15.68 19.10 -18.40
CA ALA A 361 14.79 20.29 -18.36
C ALA A 361 14.25 20.78 -19.71
N GLU A 362 14.79 20.41 -20.86
CA GLU A 362 14.33 20.93 -22.17
C GLU A 362 13.71 19.87 -23.10
N ALA A 363 14.05 18.59 -22.93
CA ALA A 363 13.74 17.58 -23.95
C ALA A 363 12.34 16.94 -23.83
N GLU A 364 11.70 16.97 -22.67
CA GLU A 364 10.57 16.09 -22.37
C GLU A 364 9.29 16.77 -21.83
N SER A 365 9.07 18.04 -22.16
CA SER A 365 7.84 18.76 -21.72
C SER A 365 6.53 18.32 -22.44
N LYS A 366 6.61 17.38 -23.38
CA LYS A 366 5.45 16.88 -24.12
C LYS A 366 5.03 15.51 -23.58
N PRO A 367 3.72 15.29 -23.35
CA PRO A 367 3.21 13.98 -23.00
C PRO A 367 3.67 12.90 -23.98
N GLN A 368 4.14 11.76 -23.44
CA GLN A 368 4.61 10.63 -24.24
C GLN A 368 3.49 9.57 -24.32
N PRO A 369 3.45 8.76 -25.39
CA PRO A 369 2.48 7.66 -25.48
C PRO A 369 2.75 6.61 -24.38
N ILE A 370 1.66 6.09 -23.79
CA ILE A 370 1.69 5.06 -22.75
C ILE A 370 1.18 3.74 -23.35
N ASP A 371 1.94 2.66 -23.20
CA ASP A 371 1.51 1.31 -23.54
C ASP A 371 0.65 0.71 -22.41
N PHE A 372 -0.62 1.09 -22.40
CA PHE A 372 -1.58 0.57 -21.43
C PHE A 372 -1.77 -0.95 -21.49
N SER A 373 -1.52 -1.58 -22.64
CA SER A 373 -1.64 -3.03 -22.80
C SER A 373 -0.52 -3.75 -22.03
N ALA A 374 0.72 -3.31 -22.20
CA ALA A 374 1.86 -3.83 -21.44
C ALA A 374 1.70 -3.54 -19.93
N HIS A 375 1.24 -2.35 -19.57
CA HIS A 375 1.00 -1.97 -18.17
C HIS A 375 -0.11 -2.81 -17.50
N LYS A 376 -1.19 -3.14 -18.25
CA LYS A 376 -2.24 -4.04 -17.76
C LYS A 376 -1.72 -5.43 -17.39
N LEU A 377 -0.72 -5.95 -18.10
CA LEU A 377 -0.09 -7.24 -17.77
C LEU A 377 0.69 -7.19 -16.44
N ILE A 378 1.30 -6.05 -16.10
CA ILE A 378 1.94 -5.86 -14.78
C ILE A 378 0.86 -5.85 -13.69
N ALA A 379 -0.23 -5.09 -13.89
CA ALA A 379 -1.37 -5.07 -12.96
C ALA A 379 -1.99 -6.48 -12.79
N GLN A 380 -2.11 -7.25 -13.86
CA GLN A 380 -2.59 -8.63 -13.81
C GLN A 380 -1.68 -9.52 -12.96
N ARG A 381 -0.35 -9.47 -13.16
CA ARG A 381 0.60 -10.25 -12.35
C ARG A 381 0.53 -9.86 -10.88
N GLN A 382 0.37 -8.57 -10.57
CA GLN A 382 0.21 -8.12 -9.20
C GLN A 382 -1.08 -8.68 -8.57
N ALA A 383 -2.19 -8.71 -9.31
CA ALA A 383 -3.42 -9.35 -8.86
C ALA A 383 -3.24 -10.86 -8.65
N GLU A 384 -2.67 -11.58 -9.64
CA GLU A 384 -2.42 -13.01 -9.58
C GLU A 384 -1.58 -13.43 -8.36
N GLU A 385 -0.54 -12.64 -8.03
CA GLU A 385 0.33 -12.93 -6.89
C GLU A 385 -0.20 -12.40 -5.55
N GLY A 386 -1.14 -11.45 -5.59
CA GLY A 386 -1.76 -10.85 -4.40
C GLY A 386 -3.05 -11.55 -3.94
N ILE A 387 -3.72 -12.31 -4.81
CA ILE A 387 -4.92 -13.09 -4.43
C ILE A 387 -4.53 -14.16 -3.41
N VAL A 388 -5.25 -14.19 -2.28
CA VAL A 388 -5.02 -15.15 -1.19
C VAL A 388 -6.14 -16.17 -1.15
N LEU A 389 -5.80 -17.45 -1.24
CA LEU A 389 -6.74 -18.56 -1.02
C LEU A 389 -6.86 -18.82 0.47
N LEU A 390 -8.02 -18.47 1.06
CA LEU A 390 -8.28 -18.58 2.50
C LEU A 390 -8.89 -19.92 2.89
N LYS A 391 -9.71 -20.50 2.01
CA LYS A 391 -10.39 -21.78 2.24
C LYS A 391 -10.51 -22.54 0.92
N ASN A 392 -10.37 -23.88 0.96
CA ASN A 392 -10.58 -24.74 -0.19
C ASN A 392 -10.95 -26.16 0.25
N ASP A 393 -12.19 -26.37 0.63
CA ASP A 393 -12.69 -27.66 1.12
C ASP A 393 -12.91 -28.64 -0.04
N ALA A 394 -12.60 -29.90 0.22
CA ALA A 394 -12.75 -31.00 -0.74
C ALA A 394 -12.17 -30.73 -2.15
N GLY A 395 -11.23 -29.76 -2.27
CA GLY A 395 -10.67 -29.38 -3.57
C GLY A 395 -11.71 -28.70 -4.46
N CYS A 396 -12.56 -27.84 -3.91
CA CYS A 396 -13.53 -27.03 -4.65
C CYS A 396 -12.84 -26.18 -5.75
N LEU A 397 -11.66 -25.69 -5.48
CA LEU A 397 -10.76 -25.03 -6.42
C LEU A 397 -9.49 -25.86 -6.68
N PRO A 398 -8.91 -25.81 -7.89
CA PRO A 398 -9.42 -25.11 -9.07
C PRO A 398 -10.70 -25.75 -9.59
N ILE A 399 -11.57 -24.92 -10.18
CA ILE A 399 -12.88 -25.35 -10.72
C ILE A 399 -12.66 -26.45 -11.76
N PRO A 400 -13.26 -27.64 -11.57
CA PRO A 400 -13.13 -28.71 -12.53
C PRO A 400 -13.80 -28.37 -13.87
N GLN A 401 -13.12 -28.66 -14.98
CA GLN A 401 -13.62 -28.43 -16.34
C GLN A 401 -14.97 -29.13 -16.68
N LYS A 402 -15.36 -30.13 -15.90
CA LYS A 402 -16.64 -30.83 -16.06
C LYS A 402 -17.87 -30.03 -15.59
N ARG A 403 -17.70 -28.88 -14.94
CA ARG A 403 -18.81 -28.04 -14.51
C ARG A 403 -19.45 -27.39 -15.73
N LYS A 404 -20.76 -27.65 -15.93
CA LYS A 404 -21.50 -27.23 -17.13
C LYS A 404 -22.27 -25.92 -16.92
N ARG A 405 -22.77 -25.71 -15.70
CA ARG A 405 -23.58 -24.55 -15.34
C ARG A 405 -22.94 -23.82 -14.19
N ILE A 406 -22.48 -22.60 -14.45
CA ILE A 406 -21.85 -21.73 -13.46
C ILE A 406 -22.75 -20.50 -13.25
N LEU A 407 -23.13 -20.25 -12.01
CA LEU A 407 -23.83 -19.03 -11.62
C LEU A 407 -22.81 -18.06 -11.04
N VAL A 408 -22.78 -16.83 -11.55
CA VAL A 408 -21.99 -15.72 -11.03
C VAL A 408 -22.94 -14.72 -10.39
N ILE A 409 -22.69 -14.36 -9.13
CA ILE A 409 -23.48 -13.39 -8.36
C ILE A 409 -22.58 -12.27 -7.88
N GLY A 410 -23.03 -11.01 -8.00
CA GLY A 410 -22.35 -9.87 -7.41
C GLY A 410 -22.61 -8.57 -8.15
N GLU A 411 -22.79 -7.48 -7.40
CA GLU A 411 -23.02 -6.15 -7.95
C GLU A 411 -21.87 -5.77 -8.91
N HIS A 412 -22.20 -5.40 -10.15
CA HIS A 412 -21.22 -4.99 -11.20
C HIS A 412 -20.16 -6.03 -11.62
N ALA A 413 -20.29 -7.32 -11.28
CA ALA A 413 -19.38 -8.36 -11.74
C ALA A 413 -19.39 -8.53 -13.28
N ASP A 414 -20.44 -8.11 -13.94
CA ASP A 414 -20.55 -8.03 -15.41
C ASP A 414 -19.75 -6.84 -16.01
N HIS A 415 -19.36 -5.85 -15.20
CA HIS A 415 -18.70 -4.63 -15.65
C HIS A 415 -17.26 -4.49 -15.14
N GLY A 416 -17.05 -4.61 -13.83
CA GLY A 416 -15.74 -4.29 -13.27
C GLY A 416 -15.56 -4.60 -11.80
N VAL A 417 -14.44 -4.13 -11.27
CA VAL A 417 -13.99 -4.33 -9.89
C VAL A 417 -13.83 -3.00 -9.16
N LEU A 418 -14.04 -3.01 -7.85
CA LEU A 418 -13.87 -1.81 -7.02
C LEU A 418 -12.42 -1.31 -7.01
N CYS A 419 -12.30 0.02 -6.91
CA CYS A 419 -11.10 0.75 -6.52
C CYS A 419 -11.40 1.51 -5.23
N GLY A 420 -10.40 1.67 -4.36
CA GLY A 420 -10.53 2.55 -3.18
C GLY A 420 -10.75 4.01 -3.58
N GLY A 421 -11.47 4.76 -2.76
CA GLY A 421 -11.83 6.15 -3.00
C GLY A 421 -10.81 7.15 -2.42
N GLY A 422 -10.93 8.40 -2.81
CA GLY A 422 -10.08 9.49 -2.34
C GLY A 422 -8.95 9.85 -3.30
N SER A 423 -7.88 10.43 -2.76
CA SER A 423 -6.70 10.88 -3.53
C SER A 423 -6.01 9.72 -4.26
N SER A 424 -6.12 8.50 -3.75
CA SER A 424 -5.55 7.28 -4.36
C SER A 424 -6.45 6.60 -5.40
N ALA A 425 -7.61 7.17 -5.73
CA ALA A 425 -8.50 6.61 -6.75
C ALA A 425 -7.92 6.79 -8.16
N VAL A 426 -7.84 5.69 -8.91
CA VAL A 426 -7.36 5.67 -10.30
C VAL A 426 -8.47 5.27 -11.23
N THR A 427 -8.61 6.01 -12.36
CA THR A 427 -9.69 5.82 -13.33
C THR A 427 -9.13 5.39 -14.69
N PRO A 428 -9.01 4.07 -14.95
CA PRO A 428 -8.72 3.55 -16.29
C PRO A 428 -9.80 3.89 -17.31
N LEU A 429 -9.46 3.81 -18.59
CA LEU A 429 -10.44 3.98 -19.67
C LEU A 429 -11.57 2.93 -19.55
N GLY A 430 -12.82 3.37 -19.62
CA GLY A 430 -14.00 2.51 -19.52
C GLY A 430 -14.47 2.25 -18.08
N SER A 431 -13.89 2.93 -17.07
CA SER A 431 -14.38 2.83 -15.70
C SER A 431 -15.82 3.35 -15.55
N LEU A 432 -16.62 2.63 -14.74
CA LEU A 432 -17.93 3.10 -14.29
C LEU A 432 -17.76 3.90 -13.00
N LYS A 433 -18.40 5.05 -12.91
CA LYS A 433 -18.40 5.89 -11.71
C LYS A 433 -19.79 5.95 -11.12
N LYS A 434 -19.89 5.80 -9.80
CA LYS A 434 -21.11 6.01 -9.02
C LYS A 434 -20.84 7.03 -7.93
N GLN A 435 -21.86 7.69 -7.47
CA GLN A 435 -21.75 8.62 -6.34
C GLN A 435 -21.19 7.87 -5.11
N GLY A 436 -20.14 8.42 -4.53
CA GLY A 436 -19.52 7.93 -3.29
C GLY A 436 -19.71 8.94 -2.15
N THR A 437 -18.64 9.59 -1.73
CA THR A 437 -18.61 10.56 -0.62
C THR A 437 -18.08 11.92 -1.06
N THR A 438 -17.88 12.83 -0.12
CA THR A 438 -17.26 14.15 -0.34
C THR A 438 -16.07 14.30 0.61
N ILE A 439 -14.91 14.66 0.07
CA ILE A 439 -13.68 14.94 0.84
C ILE A 439 -13.24 16.35 0.48
N MET A 440 -12.95 17.21 1.48
CA MET A 440 -12.47 18.59 1.26
C MET A 440 -13.38 19.40 0.29
N GLY A 441 -14.69 19.14 0.28
CA GLY A 441 -15.63 19.78 -0.66
C GLY A 441 -15.59 19.24 -2.08
N VAL A 442 -14.77 18.24 -2.36
CA VAL A 442 -14.69 17.57 -3.68
C VAL A 442 -15.42 16.23 -3.62
N GLY A 443 -16.29 15.98 -4.59
CA GLY A 443 -16.98 14.69 -4.72
C GLY A 443 -16.00 13.57 -5.04
N VAL A 444 -16.09 12.47 -4.31
CA VAL A 444 -15.32 11.24 -4.51
C VAL A 444 -16.24 10.14 -5.00
N ASP A 445 -16.01 9.68 -6.22
CA ASP A 445 -16.81 8.61 -6.81
C ASP A 445 -16.37 7.23 -6.31
N LYS A 446 -17.31 6.29 -6.21
CA LYS A 446 -17.02 4.86 -6.27
C LYS A 446 -16.65 4.51 -7.70
N VAL A 447 -15.41 4.06 -7.89
CA VAL A 447 -14.89 3.70 -9.21
C VAL A 447 -14.88 2.19 -9.36
N TYR A 448 -15.54 1.71 -10.42
CA TYR A 448 -15.43 0.33 -10.88
C TYR A 448 -14.52 0.32 -12.10
N GLN A 449 -13.34 -0.26 -11.94
CA GLN A 449 -12.35 -0.38 -13.01
C GLN A 449 -12.76 -1.50 -13.97
N PRO A 450 -12.60 -1.33 -15.30
CA PRO A 450 -13.12 -2.27 -16.29
C PRO A 450 -12.40 -3.62 -16.19
N ALA A 451 -13.11 -4.61 -15.68
CA ALA A 451 -12.68 -5.99 -15.56
C ALA A 451 -13.93 -6.88 -15.53
N PRO A 452 -14.57 -7.16 -16.68
CA PRO A 452 -15.82 -7.91 -16.73
C PRO A 452 -15.59 -9.35 -16.28
N LEU A 453 -15.85 -9.64 -15.00
CA LEU A 453 -15.54 -10.92 -14.37
C LEU A 453 -16.37 -12.06 -14.98
N VAL A 454 -17.64 -11.78 -15.29
CA VAL A 454 -18.53 -12.77 -15.94
C VAL A 454 -17.96 -13.24 -17.29
N ALA A 455 -17.51 -12.30 -18.11
CA ALA A 455 -16.90 -12.60 -19.41
C ALA A 455 -15.58 -13.37 -19.26
N ALA A 456 -14.72 -12.97 -18.32
CA ALA A 456 -13.45 -13.65 -18.05
C ALA A 456 -13.66 -15.10 -17.54
N ILE A 457 -14.69 -15.31 -16.70
CA ILE A 457 -15.08 -16.65 -16.23
C ILE A 457 -15.60 -17.49 -17.40
N ALA A 458 -16.45 -16.93 -18.26
CA ALA A 458 -16.97 -17.62 -19.43
C ALA A 458 -15.84 -18.02 -20.42
N GLU A 459 -14.87 -17.13 -20.62
CA GLU A 459 -13.70 -17.38 -21.51
C GLU A 459 -12.77 -18.48 -20.95
N GLU A 460 -12.47 -18.46 -19.64
CA GLU A 460 -11.56 -19.41 -19.00
C GLU A 460 -12.24 -20.78 -18.72
N SER A 461 -13.58 -20.79 -18.62
CA SER A 461 -14.35 -22.01 -18.31
C SER A 461 -14.64 -22.84 -19.57
N SER A 462 -14.91 -24.15 -19.36
CA SER A 462 -15.52 -25.02 -20.37
C SER A 462 -17.02 -25.20 -20.10
N ALA A 463 -17.65 -24.27 -19.39
CA ALA A 463 -19.07 -24.36 -19.05
C ALA A 463 -19.95 -24.19 -20.30
N GLU A 464 -21.07 -24.93 -20.32
CA GLU A 464 -22.09 -24.79 -21.38
C GLU A 464 -22.93 -23.52 -21.15
N GLU A 465 -23.04 -23.10 -19.87
CA GLU A 465 -23.82 -21.92 -19.47
C GLU A 465 -23.15 -21.21 -18.31
N VAL A 466 -22.94 -19.89 -18.46
CA VAL A 466 -22.54 -18.97 -17.39
C VAL A 466 -23.66 -17.94 -17.21
N THR A 467 -24.35 -18.00 -16.09
CA THR A 467 -25.47 -17.11 -15.75
C THR A 467 -25.00 -16.02 -14.79
N PHE A 468 -25.51 -14.81 -14.91
CA PHE A 468 -25.19 -13.69 -14.03
C PHE A 468 -26.44 -13.17 -13.31
N LEU A 469 -26.31 -12.91 -12.01
CA LEU A 469 -27.25 -12.16 -11.16
C LEU A 469 -26.50 -11.08 -10.39
N ASP A 470 -27.11 -9.92 -10.18
CA ASP A 470 -26.52 -8.83 -9.40
C ASP A 470 -26.57 -9.06 -7.87
N GLY A 471 -27.37 -10.05 -7.42
CA GLY A 471 -27.52 -10.40 -6.01
C GLY A 471 -28.56 -9.58 -5.24
N SER A 472 -29.31 -8.70 -5.91
CA SER A 472 -30.36 -7.89 -5.27
C SER A 472 -31.59 -8.71 -4.84
N ASP A 473 -31.90 -9.82 -5.53
CA ASP A 473 -32.98 -10.75 -5.25
C ASP A 473 -32.41 -12.06 -4.70
N ILE A 474 -32.48 -12.25 -3.37
CA ILE A 474 -31.92 -13.42 -2.69
C ILE A 474 -32.71 -14.69 -3.07
N ASP A 475 -34.04 -14.63 -3.19
CA ASP A 475 -34.86 -15.79 -3.52
C ASP A 475 -34.55 -16.31 -4.93
N LEU A 476 -34.37 -15.40 -5.90
CA LEU A 476 -33.94 -15.75 -7.23
C LEU A 476 -32.52 -16.33 -7.24
N ALA A 477 -31.59 -15.75 -6.46
CA ALA A 477 -30.23 -16.23 -6.33
C ALA A 477 -30.19 -17.65 -5.75
N VAL A 478 -30.96 -17.94 -4.71
CA VAL A 478 -31.12 -19.28 -4.11
C VAL A 478 -31.70 -20.29 -5.11
N PHE A 479 -32.76 -19.91 -5.84
CA PHE A 479 -33.39 -20.75 -6.83
C PHE A 479 -32.40 -21.16 -7.95
N GLU A 480 -31.66 -20.19 -8.51
CA GLU A 480 -30.70 -20.49 -9.58
C GLU A 480 -29.45 -21.21 -9.03
N ALA A 481 -29.03 -20.92 -7.78
CA ALA A 481 -27.94 -21.65 -7.12
C ALA A 481 -28.23 -23.15 -6.99
N GLY A 482 -29.46 -23.53 -6.63
CA GLY A 482 -29.88 -24.94 -6.52
C GLY A 482 -29.87 -25.69 -7.86
N ARG A 483 -29.81 -24.99 -9.00
CA ARG A 483 -29.82 -25.55 -10.36
C ARG A 483 -28.45 -25.47 -11.04
N SER A 484 -27.47 -24.88 -10.39
CA SER A 484 -26.12 -24.69 -10.92
C SER A 484 -25.15 -25.75 -10.40
N ASP A 485 -24.15 -26.13 -11.18
CA ASP A 485 -23.09 -27.04 -10.73
C ASP A 485 -22.11 -26.36 -9.79
N MET A 486 -22.02 -25.02 -9.88
CA MET A 486 -21.13 -24.16 -9.10
C MET A 486 -21.67 -22.75 -9.03
N VAL A 487 -21.44 -22.11 -7.90
CA VAL A 487 -21.77 -20.69 -7.71
C VAL A 487 -20.51 -19.92 -7.35
N ILE A 488 -20.30 -18.77 -7.97
CA ILE A 488 -19.22 -17.83 -7.65
C ILE A 488 -19.86 -16.52 -7.18
N VAL A 489 -19.66 -16.17 -5.92
CA VAL A 489 -20.19 -14.93 -5.32
C VAL A 489 -19.06 -13.92 -5.20
N PHE A 490 -19.22 -12.76 -5.81
CA PHE A 490 -18.32 -11.61 -5.62
C PHE A 490 -18.89 -10.73 -4.52
N ALA A 491 -18.22 -10.74 -3.37
CA ALA A 491 -18.55 -9.89 -2.23
C ALA A 491 -17.68 -8.61 -2.26
N GLN A 492 -18.26 -7.47 -1.90
CA GLN A 492 -17.63 -6.16 -2.04
C GLN A 492 -17.76 -5.32 -0.78
N GLU A 493 -16.65 -4.67 -0.40
CA GLU A 493 -16.62 -3.64 0.63
C GLU A 493 -15.81 -2.46 0.09
N TRP A 494 -16.43 -1.26 0.01
CA TRP A 494 -15.75 -0.06 -0.47
C TRP A 494 -15.21 0.76 0.69
N ARG A 495 -13.93 1.11 0.61
CA ARG A 495 -13.23 2.03 1.51
C ARG A 495 -12.73 3.25 0.79
N SER A 496 -12.65 4.36 1.50
CA SER A 496 -12.23 5.65 0.94
C SER A 496 -11.46 6.45 1.96
N GLU A 497 -10.53 7.24 1.48
CA GLU A 497 -10.03 8.38 2.24
C GLU A 497 -11.20 9.20 2.79
N GLY A 498 -11.04 9.70 4.03
CA GLY A 498 -12.03 10.51 4.73
C GLY A 498 -13.23 9.74 5.31
N LEU A 499 -13.27 8.41 5.18
CA LEU A 499 -14.40 7.59 5.60
C LEU A 499 -13.93 6.21 6.11
N ASP A 500 -13.98 5.99 7.42
CA ASP A 500 -13.75 4.68 8.02
C ASP A 500 -14.95 3.75 7.80
N ALA A 501 -14.69 2.44 7.78
CA ALA A 501 -15.74 1.44 7.80
C ALA A 501 -16.45 1.44 9.16
N VAL A 502 -17.78 1.34 9.17
CA VAL A 502 -18.59 1.34 10.40
C VAL A 502 -18.35 0.06 11.22
N GLY A 503 -17.87 -0.99 10.56
CA GLY A 503 -17.54 -2.29 11.15
C GLY A 503 -16.84 -3.17 10.12
N LEU A 504 -16.51 -4.40 10.50
CA LEU A 504 -15.83 -5.36 9.63
C LEU A 504 -16.79 -6.34 8.93
N GLY A 505 -18.10 -6.21 9.09
CA GLY A 505 -19.11 -6.97 8.32
C GLY A 505 -19.20 -6.48 6.87
N LEU A 506 -19.63 -7.36 5.97
CA LEU A 506 -19.93 -6.95 4.59
C LEU A 506 -21.14 -6.00 4.57
N PRO A 507 -21.10 -4.91 3.78
CA PRO A 507 -22.20 -3.96 3.74
C PRO A 507 -23.46 -4.54 3.11
N GLY A 508 -24.63 -4.03 3.52
CA GLY A 508 -25.92 -4.42 2.99
C GLY A 508 -26.35 -5.83 3.43
N ASN A 509 -26.93 -6.58 2.50
CA ASN A 509 -27.42 -7.93 2.75
C ASN A 509 -26.48 -9.05 2.25
N GLN A 510 -25.21 -8.74 1.96
CA GLN A 510 -24.28 -9.68 1.34
C GLN A 510 -24.03 -10.92 2.20
N ASP A 511 -23.89 -10.78 3.53
CA ASP A 511 -23.73 -11.95 4.43
C ASP A 511 -24.94 -12.89 4.39
N ALA A 512 -26.15 -12.32 4.36
CA ALA A 512 -27.40 -13.10 4.24
C ALA A 512 -27.49 -13.79 2.86
N LEU A 513 -27.16 -13.08 1.78
CA LEU A 513 -27.13 -13.64 0.42
C LEU A 513 -26.16 -14.82 0.33
N ILE A 514 -24.91 -14.65 0.80
CA ILE A 514 -23.89 -15.70 0.76
C ILE A 514 -24.33 -16.91 1.57
N GLY A 515 -24.89 -16.70 2.78
CA GLY A 515 -25.38 -17.77 3.63
C GLY A 515 -26.52 -18.56 2.99
N ALA A 516 -27.49 -17.89 2.38
CA ALA A 516 -28.63 -18.51 1.72
C ALA A 516 -28.22 -19.29 0.44
N VAL A 517 -27.34 -18.70 -0.36
CA VAL A 517 -26.80 -19.34 -1.57
C VAL A 517 -25.96 -20.57 -1.21
N ALA A 518 -25.11 -20.48 -0.19
CA ALA A 518 -24.29 -21.60 0.27
C ALA A 518 -25.14 -22.76 0.82
N ALA A 519 -26.24 -22.47 1.48
CA ALA A 519 -27.20 -23.48 1.93
C ALA A 519 -27.89 -24.21 0.76
N ALA A 520 -28.12 -23.53 -0.37
CA ALA A 520 -28.70 -24.10 -1.57
C ALA A 520 -27.67 -24.87 -2.43
N ASN A 521 -26.39 -24.47 -2.42
CA ASN A 521 -25.33 -25.09 -3.19
C ASN A 521 -24.00 -25.03 -2.43
N SER A 522 -23.53 -26.19 -1.92
CA SER A 522 -22.27 -26.28 -1.18
C SER A 522 -21.02 -26.06 -2.04
N ALA A 523 -21.14 -26.13 -3.40
CA ALA A 523 -20.05 -25.75 -4.31
C ALA A 523 -20.05 -24.24 -4.58
N THR A 524 -20.24 -23.45 -3.51
CA THR A 524 -20.15 -21.98 -3.56
C THR A 524 -18.74 -21.51 -3.26
N VAL A 525 -18.21 -20.67 -4.13
CA VAL A 525 -16.93 -19.96 -3.99
C VAL A 525 -17.23 -18.49 -3.74
N VAL A 526 -16.62 -17.91 -2.72
CA VAL A 526 -16.73 -16.47 -2.45
C VAL A 526 -15.41 -15.78 -2.78
N VAL A 527 -15.46 -14.73 -3.61
CA VAL A 527 -14.35 -13.86 -3.96
C VAL A 527 -14.59 -12.50 -3.34
N ILE A 528 -13.75 -12.13 -2.36
CA ILE A 528 -13.91 -10.91 -1.57
C ILE A 528 -13.08 -9.80 -2.19
N GLN A 529 -13.71 -8.68 -2.52
CA GLN A 529 -13.08 -7.43 -2.93
C GLN A 529 -13.23 -6.42 -1.79
N SER A 530 -12.16 -6.19 -1.02
CA SER A 530 -12.20 -5.32 0.15
C SER A 530 -10.92 -4.52 0.33
N GLY A 531 -11.03 -3.38 1.00
CA GLY A 531 -9.89 -2.52 1.36
C GLY A 531 -9.25 -2.88 2.71
N GLY A 532 -9.66 -3.98 3.34
CA GLY A 532 -9.15 -4.46 4.62
C GLY A 532 -9.72 -5.83 4.97
N PRO A 533 -9.61 -6.29 6.24
CA PRO A 533 -10.18 -7.55 6.66
C PRO A 533 -11.71 -7.44 6.76
N VAL A 534 -12.41 -8.57 6.56
CA VAL A 534 -13.86 -8.67 6.74
C VAL A 534 -14.21 -9.88 7.60
N LEU A 535 -15.31 -9.78 8.36
CA LEU A 535 -15.89 -10.90 9.09
C LEU A 535 -16.63 -11.82 8.11
N MET A 536 -16.65 -13.12 8.39
CA MET A 536 -17.19 -14.14 7.48
C MET A 536 -18.09 -15.12 8.25
N PRO A 537 -19.28 -14.70 8.69
CA PRO A 537 -20.18 -15.58 9.48
C PRO A 537 -20.61 -16.83 8.70
N TRP A 538 -20.58 -16.78 7.40
CA TRP A 538 -20.94 -17.84 6.46
C TRP A 538 -19.75 -18.76 6.07
N LYS A 539 -18.54 -18.53 6.63
CA LYS A 539 -17.29 -19.23 6.24
C LYS A 539 -17.41 -20.74 6.15
N ASP A 540 -18.09 -21.36 7.12
CA ASP A 540 -18.17 -22.82 7.20
C ASP A 540 -19.15 -23.42 6.17
N GLY A 541 -20.08 -22.63 5.63
CA GLY A 541 -21.07 -23.06 4.64
C GLY A 541 -20.59 -23.08 3.19
N VAL A 542 -19.45 -22.41 2.87
CA VAL A 542 -18.95 -22.28 1.49
C VAL A 542 -17.80 -23.23 1.20
N GLY A 543 -17.64 -23.63 -0.07
CA GLY A 543 -16.59 -24.57 -0.49
C GLY A 543 -15.21 -23.94 -0.59
N ALA A 544 -15.11 -22.67 -1.00
CA ALA A 544 -13.82 -21.95 -1.07
C ALA A 544 -13.98 -20.44 -0.88
N ILE A 545 -12.90 -19.79 -0.44
CA ILE A 545 -12.84 -18.34 -0.20
C ILE A 545 -11.52 -17.79 -0.77
N LEU A 546 -11.63 -16.74 -1.58
CA LEU A 546 -10.51 -15.95 -2.08
C LEU A 546 -10.61 -14.51 -1.56
N ALA A 547 -9.53 -13.97 -0.99
CA ALA A 547 -9.36 -12.54 -0.77
C ALA A 547 -8.65 -11.95 -1.98
N ALA A 548 -9.35 -11.13 -2.77
CA ALA A 548 -8.83 -10.52 -3.99
C ALA A 548 -8.50 -9.05 -3.83
N TRP A 549 -8.77 -8.45 -2.67
CA TRP A 549 -8.54 -7.03 -2.35
C TRP A 549 -9.24 -6.11 -3.38
N TYR A 550 -8.64 -4.97 -3.76
CA TYR A 550 -9.01 -4.24 -4.97
C TYR A 550 -8.04 -4.65 -6.08
N PRO A 551 -8.46 -5.49 -7.02
CA PRO A 551 -7.53 -6.26 -7.86
C PRO A 551 -7.07 -5.53 -9.14
N GLY A 552 -7.50 -4.27 -9.36
CA GLY A 552 -6.99 -3.44 -10.45
C GLY A 552 -7.46 -3.83 -11.85
N SER A 553 -6.88 -3.18 -12.86
CA SER A 553 -7.28 -3.29 -14.28
C SER A 553 -7.08 -4.69 -14.89
N GLY A 554 -6.25 -5.54 -14.28
CA GLY A 554 -5.98 -6.91 -14.73
C GLY A 554 -6.86 -7.98 -14.09
N ALA A 555 -7.82 -7.59 -13.25
CA ALA A 555 -8.58 -8.45 -12.35
C ALA A 555 -9.29 -9.62 -13.02
N GLY A 556 -9.95 -9.40 -14.15
CA GLY A 556 -10.74 -10.45 -14.82
C GLY A 556 -9.90 -11.69 -15.14
N ALA A 557 -8.80 -11.51 -15.85
CA ALA A 557 -7.88 -12.59 -16.21
C ALA A 557 -7.19 -13.20 -14.98
N ALA A 558 -6.83 -12.37 -13.98
CA ALA A 558 -6.18 -12.84 -12.75
C ALA A 558 -7.11 -13.73 -11.91
N ILE A 559 -8.32 -13.27 -11.62
CA ILE A 559 -9.30 -14.01 -10.81
C ILE A 559 -9.74 -15.30 -11.54
N ALA A 560 -10.09 -15.21 -12.83
CA ALA A 560 -10.44 -16.38 -13.62
C ALA A 560 -9.27 -17.38 -13.68
N GLY A 561 -8.03 -16.89 -13.89
CA GLY A 561 -6.84 -17.74 -13.89
C GLY A 561 -6.63 -18.51 -12.58
N VAL A 562 -6.91 -17.87 -11.42
CA VAL A 562 -6.88 -18.56 -10.12
C VAL A 562 -8.04 -19.54 -9.98
N LEU A 563 -9.27 -19.13 -10.30
CA LEU A 563 -10.46 -19.97 -10.15
C LEU A 563 -10.34 -21.28 -10.97
N PHE A 564 -9.82 -21.21 -12.19
CA PHE A 564 -9.70 -22.37 -13.08
C PHE A 564 -8.31 -23.03 -13.06
N GLY A 565 -7.37 -22.53 -12.26
CA GLY A 565 -6.08 -23.18 -12.00
C GLY A 565 -5.00 -22.93 -13.05
N ARG A 566 -5.17 -21.98 -13.96
CA ARG A 566 -4.07 -21.47 -14.79
C ARG A 566 -3.02 -20.81 -13.90
N VAL A 567 -3.46 -20.15 -12.86
CA VAL A 567 -2.62 -19.54 -11.81
C VAL A 567 -2.76 -20.34 -10.52
N ASN A 568 -1.65 -20.77 -9.94
CA ASN A 568 -1.63 -21.34 -8.59
C ASN A 568 -1.53 -20.20 -7.56
N PRO A 569 -2.53 -20.02 -6.65
CA PRO A 569 -2.52 -18.93 -5.69
C PRO A 569 -1.27 -18.96 -4.81
N SER A 570 -0.63 -17.83 -4.66
CA SER A 570 0.61 -17.68 -3.90
C SER A 570 0.61 -16.49 -2.94
N GLY A 571 -0.48 -15.72 -2.91
CA GLY A 571 -0.68 -14.61 -1.98
C GLY A 571 -0.72 -15.06 -0.54
N ARG A 572 -0.29 -14.19 0.37
CA ARG A 572 -0.33 -14.38 1.82
C ARG A 572 -0.94 -13.15 2.47
N LEU A 573 -1.71 -13.34 3.53
CA LEU A 573 -2.36 -12.22 4.21
C LEU A 573 -1.32 -11.23 4.76
N PRO A 574 -1.35 -9.96 4.35
CA PRO A 574 -0.46 -8.92 4.87
C PRO A 574 -0.98 -8.33 6.19
N LEU A 575 -2.11 -8.84 6.67
CA LEU A 575 -2.76 -8.45 7.93
C LEU A 575 -3.60 -9.59 8.48
N THR A 576 -3.85 -9.55 9.79
CA THR A 576 -4.69 -10.51 10.50
C THR A 576 -6.16 -10.28 10.22
N PHE A 577 -6.92 -11.34 9.97
CA PHE A 577 -8.37 -11.29 9.92
C PHE A 577 -8.94 -11.67 11.30
N PRO A 578 -9.55 -10.75 12.05
CA PRO A 578 -10.14 -11.06 13.34
C PRO A 578 -11.38 -11.95 13.19
N ALA A 579 -11.66 -12.76 14.20
CA ALA A 579 -12.91 -13.53 14.27
C ALA A 579 -14.10 -12.68 14.74
N SER A 580 -13.83 -11.58 15.46
CA SER A 580 -14.80 -10.58 15.87
C SER A 580 -14.09 -9.27 16.18
N GLU A 581 -14.80 -8.15 16.15
CA GLU A 581 -14.28 -6.83 16.49
C GLU A 581 -13.89 -6.71 17.98
N ALA A 582 -14.45 -7.55 18.85
CA ALA A 582 -14.06 -7.63 20.25
C ALA A 582 -12.59 -8.05 20.48
N GLN A 583 -11.93 -8.60 19.46
CA GLN A 583 -10.51 -8.96 19.50
C GLN A 583 -9.56 -7.80 19.21
N LEU A 584 -10.09 -6.66 18.75
CA LEU A 584 -9.27 -5.50 18.40
C LEU A 584 -8.77 -4.78 19.67
N PRO A 585 -7.62 -4.12 19.64
CA PRO A 585 -7.12 -3.31 20.77
C PRO A 585 -8.12 -2.22 21.18
N ARG A 586 -8.89 -1.71 20.25
CA ARG A 586 -9.95 -0.71 20.43
C ARG A 586 -11.24 -1.22 19.81
N PRO A 587 -12.02 -2.07 20.54
CA PRO A 587 -13.27 -2.65 19.99
C PRO A 587 -14.29 -1.58 19.65
N GLU A 588 -14.41 -0.55 20.48
CA GLU A 588 -15.30 0.59 20.25
C GLU A 588 -14.66 1.58 19.27
N GLN A 589 -15.42 1.98 18.29
CA GLN A 589 -14.99 2.96 17.28
C GLN A 589 -15.55 4.34 17.60
N ILE A 590 -14.79 5.39 17.28
CA ILE A 590 -15.34 6.75 17.26
C ILE A 590 -16.38 6.80 16.15
N ASP A 591 -17.58 7.29 16.48
CA ASP A 591 -18.68 7.34 15.53
C ASP A 591 -18.35 8.26 14.33
N PRO A 592 -18.20 7.72 13.11
CA PRO A 592 -17.88 8.50 11.93
C PRO A 592 -19.01 9.43 11.51
N GLU A 593 -20.27 9.19 11.90
CA GLU A 593 -21.40 10.03 11.55
C GLU A 593 -21.44 11.31 12.38
N THR A 594 -21.02 11.24 13.64
CA THR A 594 -21.00 12.39 14.55
C THR A 594 -19.66 13.11 14.64
N THR A 595 -18.55 12.47 14.21
CA THR A 595 -17.18 12.98 14.33
C THR A 595 -16.54 13.10 12.95
N THR A 596 -17.00 14.04 12.15
CA THR A 596 -16.37 14.32 10.86
C THR A 596 -15.41 15.49 10.97
N SER A 597 -14.18 15.29 10.54
CA SER A 597 -13.19 16.35 10.43
C SER A 597 -12.21 15.99 9.30
N ASN A 598 -12.31 16.72 8.21
CA ASN A 598 -11.37 16.67 7.11
C ASN A 598 -10.82 18.09 6.85
N PRO A 599 -9.65 18.23 6.23
CA PRO A 599 -9.12 19.52 5.81
C PRO A 599 -10.15 20.32 5.02
N GLY A 600 -10.22 21.63 5.30
CA GLY A 600 -11.22 22.51 4.67
C GLY A 600 -12.65 22.37 5.21
N MET A 601 -12.91 21.51 6.19
CA MET A 601 -14.21 21.33 6.83
C MET A 601 -14.19 21.90 8.27
N PRO A 602 -15.33 22.42 8.77
CA PRO A 602 -15.41 22.85 10.16
C PRO A 602 -15.07 21.72 11.15
N ARG A 603 -14.19 21.97 12.09
CA ARG A 603 -13.88 21.04 13.18
C ARG A 603 -15.06 20.94 14.14
N LYS A 604 -15.45 19.72 14.47
CA LYS A 604 -16.49 19.43 15.47
C LYS A 604 -15.84 18.76 16.66
N GLY A 605 -15.72 19.48 17.77
CA GLY A 605 -15.14 18.99 19.02
C GLY A 605 -13.68 19.44 19.25
N GLY A 606 -13.06 18.91 20.29
CA GLY A 606 -11.67 19.13 20.67
C GLY A 606 -10.74 18.03 20.17
N ILE A 607 -9.48 18.03 20.63
CA ILE A 607 -8.52 16.95 20.36
C ILE A 607 -9.06 15.65 20.94
N ILE A 608 -8.99 14.60 20.15
CA ILE A 608 -9.45 13.24 20.48
C ILE A 608 -8.20 12.39 20.75
N PRO A 609 -7.89 12.05 22.02
CA PRO A 609 -6.76 11.19 22.32
C PRO A 609 -7.08 9.73 21.95
N ILE A 610 -6.21 9.11 21.17
CA ILE A 610 -6.23 7.68 20.89
C ILE A 610 -5.00 7.07 21.54
N ASP A 611 -5.22 6.11 22.44
CA ASP A 611 -4.15 5.38 23.10
C ASP A 611 -3.71 4.20 22.22
N TYR A 612 -2.59 4.37 21.53
CA TYR A 612 -1.92 3.32 20.76
C TYR A 612 -0.89 2.54 21.59
N ASP A 613 -0.61 2.92 22.85
CA ASP A 613 0.20 2.12 23.76
C ASP A 613 -0.54 0.89 24.30
N ILE A 614 -1.85 0.79 24.09
CA ILE A 614 -2.61 -0.45 24.35
C ILE A 614 -1.94 -1.65 23.66
N GLU A 615 -1.69 -1.58 22.36
CA GLU A 615 -0.93 -2.57 21.62
C GLU A 615 0.56 -2.21 21.54
N GLY A 616 0.93 -0.94 21.65
CA GLY A 616 2.30 -0.47 21.55
C GLY A 616 2.96 -0.84 20.21
N SER A 617 4.09 -1.54 20.27
CA SER A 617 4.78 -2.08 19.09
C SER A 617 4.16 -3.40 18.58
N ASP A 618 3.20 -3.98 19.32
CA ASP A 618 2.62 -5.27 18.98
C ASP A 618 1.38 -5.11 18.09
N VAL A 619 1.56 -4.49 16.92
CA VAL A 619 0.49 -4.27 15.94
C VAL A 619 0.05 -5.57 15.29
N GLY A 620 -1.25 -5.73 15.02
CA GLY A 620 -1.82 -6.84 14.27
C GLY A 620 -1.53 -8.21 14.90
N TYR A 621 -0.93 -9.15 14.15
CA TYR A 621 -0.67 -10.52 14.62
C TYR A 621 0.14 -10.58 15.93
N ARG A 622 0.96 -9.56 16.22
CA ARG A 622 1.73 -9.47 17.46
C ARG A 622 0.80 -9.25 18.65
N TRP A 623 -0.22 -8.39 18.52
CA TRP A 623 -1.28 -8.20 19.51
C TRP A 623 -2.04 -9.51 19.76
N PHE A 624 -2.47 -10.21 18.68
CA PHE A 624 -3.16 -11.48 18.81
C PHE A 624 -2.32 -12.52 19.54
N ALA A 625 -1.01 -12.57 19.27
CA ALA A 625 -0.08 -13.47 19.97
C ALA A 625 0.08 -13.09 21.45
N ARG A 626 0.24 -11.80 21.78
CA ARG A 626 0.37 -11.30 23.15
C ARG A 626 -0.85 -11.59 24.00
N GLU A 627 -2.03 -11.30 23.47
CA GLU A 627 -3.30 -11.51 24.14
C GLU A 627 -3.81 -12.96 24.03
N ARG A 628 -3.07 -13.83 23.33
CA ARG A 628 -3.46 -15.25 23.09
C ARG A 628 -4.82 -15.41 22.41
N LEU A 629 -5.13 -14.48 21.53
CA LEU A 629 -6.37 -14.47 20.75
C LEU A 629 -6.22 -15.33 19.50
N LYS A 630 -7.27 -16.09 19.16
CA LYS A 630 -7.28 -16.88 17.93
C LYS A 630 -7.98 -16.08 16.82
N PRO A 631 -7.25 -15.63 15.79
CA PRO A 631 -7.87 -14.92 14.66
C PRO A 631 -8.70 -15.85 13.79
N LEU A 632 -9.51 -15.27 12.91
CA LEU A 632 -10.20 -16.00 11.83
C LEU A 632 -9.15 -16.57 10.85
N PHE A 633 -8.19 -15.73 10.42
CA PHE A 633 -7.01 -16.13 9.66
C PHE A 633 -5.80 -15.32 10.15
N PRO A 634 -4.66 -15.97 10.44
CA PRO A 634 -3.47 -15.27 10.94
C PRO A 634 -2.73 -14.53 9.82
N PHE A 635 -1.91 -13.56 10.20
CA PHE A 635 -0.94 -12.92 9.32
C PHE A 635 -0.06 -13.95 8.58
N GLY A 636 0.23 -13.70 7.32
CA GLY A 636 1.05 -14.56 6.48
C GLY A 636 0.32 -15.80 5.95
N PHE A 637 -0.93 -16.05 6.35
CA PHE A 637 -1.69 -17.22 5.93
C PHE A 637 -2.11 -17.14 4.45
N GLY A 638 -2.13 -18.29 3.80
CA GLY A 638 -2.67 -18.49 2.45
C GLY A 638 -2.40 -19.92 1.99
N LEU A 639 -3.40 -20.51 1.32
CA LEU A 639 -3.33 -21.86 0.76
C LEU A 639 -2.78 -21.82 -0.68
N SER A 640 -2.48 -22.99 -1.21
CA SER A 640 -2.00 -23.21 -2.58
C SER A 640 -2.66 -24.46 -3.17
N TYR A 641 -2.66 -24.58 -4.49
CA TYR A 641 -3.08 -25.82 -5.18
C TYR A 641 -1.98 -26.90 -5.19
N THR A 642 -0.84 -26.63 -4.55
CA THR A 642 0.23 -27.58 -4.33
C THR A 642 0.63 -27.60 -2.86
N GLN A 643 1.53 -28.50 -2.46
CA GLN A 643 1.99 -28.63 -1.08
C GLN A 643 3.48 -28.31 -1.01
N TYR A 644 3.88 -27.67 0.09
CA TYR A 644 5.26 -27.29 0.33
C TYR A 644 5.74 -27.83 1.67
N GLU A 645 7.01 -28.23 1.68
CA GLU A 645 7.75 -28.61 2.88
C GLU A 645 8.83 -27.57 3.15
N ILE A 646 8.94 -27.14 4.41
CA ILE A 646 9.97 -26.24 4.92
C ILE A 646 10.74 -27.01 5.99
N SER A 647 12.07 -27.09 5.86
CA SER A 647 12.93 -27.86 6.75
C SER A 647 14.35 -27.31 6.74
N GLY A 648 15.25 -27.89 7.52
CA GLY A 648 16.68 -27.63 7.44
C GLY A 648 17.05 -26.16 7.63
N LEU A 649 16.39 -25.46 8.56
CA LEU A 649 16.71 -24.08 8.88
C LEU A 649 18.12 -24.02 9.50
N ASN A 650 18.96 -23.16 8.96
CA ASN A 650 20.27 -22.81 9.51
C ASN A 650 20.37 -21.30 9.65
N VAL A 651 20.66 -20.83 10.85
CA VAL A 651 20.80 -19.41 11.19
C VAL A 651 22.23 -19.14 11.65
N ALA A 652 22.90 -18.24 10.97
CA ALA A 652 24.21 -17.72 11.33
C ALA A 652 24.04 -16.32 11.93
N TYR A 653 24.21 -16.23 13.26
CA TYR A 653 24.18 -14.95 13.98
C TYR A 653 25.55 -14.27 13.90
N GLY A 654 25.56 -12.97 13.57
CA GLY A 654 26.75 -12.13 13.44
C GLY A 654 26.37 -10.69 13.19
N GLU A 655 27.26 -9.90 12.60
CA GLU A 655 26.97 -8.53 12.17
C GLU A 655 25.73 -8.51 11.24
N HIS A 656 25.71 -9.44 10.31
CA HIS A 656 24.54 -9.78 9.49
C HIS A 656 23.96 -11.10 10.00
N ILE A 657 22.63 -11.17 10.16
CA ILE A 657 21.96 -12.40 10.58
C ILE A 657 21.50 -13.11 9.31
N LYS A 658 22.27 -14.10 8.88
CA LYS A 658 21.99 -14.83 7.63
C LYS A 658 21.30 -16.15 7.92
N THR A 659 20.36 -16.50 7.06
CA THR A 659 19.65 -17.77 7.19
C THR A 659 19.51 -18.50 5.86
N SER A 660 19.55 -19.82 5.91
CA SER A 660 19.22 -20.69 4.79
C SER A 660 18.16 -21.70 5.21
N VAL A 661 17.20 -21.95 4.34
CA VAL A 661 16.04 -22.80 4.59
C VAL A 661 15.87 -23.75 3.42
N GLN A 662 15.77 -25.05 3.68
CA GLN A 662 15.45 -26.03 2.65
C GLN A 662 13.95 -26.02 2.39
N VAL A 663 13.57 -25.91 1.14
CA VAL A 663 12.19 -25.90 0.69
C VAL A 663 11.95 -26.92 -0.43
N MET A 664 10.78 -27.53 -0.42
CA MET A 664 10.38 -28.51 -1.44
C MET A 664 8.91 -28.31 -1.82
N ASN A 665 8.63 -28.32 -3.10
CA ASN A 665 7.27 -28.50 -3.60
C ASN A 665 6.97 -30.00 -3.68
N SER A 666 6.31 -30.55 -2.65
CA SER A 666 5.97 -31.99 -2.57
C SER A 666 4.70 -32.36 -3.34
N GLY A 667 4.00 -31.34 -3.92
CA GLY A 667 2.79 -31.57 -4.68
C GLY A 667 3.04 -31.77 -6.20
N LYS A 668 1.96 -31.72 -6.98
CA LYS A 668 1.96 -32.10 -8.41
C LYS A 668 1.88 -30.88 -9.35
N ARG A 669 1.84 -29.67 -8.84
CA ARG A 669 1.75 -28.42 -9.63
C ARG A 669 2.91 -27.51 -9.30
N ALA A 670 3.42 -26.81 -10.29
CA ALA A 670 4.33 -25.68 -10.05
C ALA A 670 3.63 -24.60 -9.24
N GLY A 671 4.40 -23.85 -8.43
CA GLY A 671 3.86 -22.77 -7.65
C GLY A 671 4.93 -21.94 -6.97
N LYS A 672 4.51 -20.88 -6.28
CA LYS A 672 5.40 -19.97 -5.57
C LYS A 672 5.18 -20.12 -4.07
N LEU A 673 6.26 -20.40 -3.35
CA LEU A 673 6.27 -20.46 -1.89
C LEU A 673 6.75 -19.14 -1.32
N VAL A 674 6.05 -18.59 -0.33
CA VAL A 674 6.56 -17.54 0.55
C VAL A 674 7.10 -18.19 1.81
N VAL A 675 8.42 -18.12 2.01
CA VAL A 675 9.09 -18.47 3.26
C VAL A 675 9.12 -17.24 4.14
N GLN A 676 8.61 -17.35 5.36
CA GLN A 676 8.56 -16.27 6.35
C GLN A 676 9.42 -16.66 7.54
N CYS A 677 10.42 -15.84 7.86
CA CYS A 677 11.26 -16.05 9.03
C CYS A 677 10.80 -15.16 10.18
N TYR A 678 10.54 -15.77 11.32
CA TYR A 678 10.09 -15.07 12.52
C TYR A 678 11.10 -15.26 13.65
N VAL A 679 11.12 -14.32 14.59
CA VAL A 679 11.97 -14.38 15.79
C VAL A 679 11.20 -14.07 17.05
N ALA A 680 11.56 -14.73 18.15
CA ALA A 680 11.20 -14.33 19.51
C ALA A 680 12.35 -14.64 20.47
N ARG A 681 12.50 -13.82 21.52
CA ARG A 681 13.43 -14.07 22.62
C ARG A 681 12.78 -15.00 23.64
N LEU A 682 13.43 -16.08 23.98
CA LEU A 682 12.90 -17.06 24.93
C LEU A 682 13.07 -16.55 26.37
N GLY A 683 12.03 -16.75 27.18
CA GLY A 683 12.03 -16.36 28.59
C GLY A 683 11.76 -14.86 28.86
N GLU A 684 11.52 -14.07 27.84
CA GLU A 684 11.07 -12.69 27.99
C GLU A 684 9.56 -12.63 27.77
N GLU A 685 8.81 -12.31 28.84
CA GLU A 685 7.38 -12.10 28.74
C GLU A 685 7.08 -10.87 27.87
N GLY A 686 6.12 -10.99 26.95
CA GLY A 686 5.77 -9.93 25.99
C GLY A 686 6.71 -9.80 24.79
N PHE A 687 7.77 -10.61 24.65
CA PHE A 687 8.51 -10.69 23.39
C PHE A 687 7.86 -11.75 22.50
N VAL A 688 6.81 -11.33 21.81
CA VAL A 688 6.07 -12.21 20.90
C VAL A 688 6.84 -12.42 19.59
N ARG A 689 6.39 -13.39 18.80
CA ARG A 689 6.92 -13.70 17.48
C ARG A 689 6.81 -12.51 16.53
N ARG A 690 7.92 -12.10 15.88
CA ARG A 690 8.02 -10.96 14.95
C ARG A 690 8.60 -11.41 13.62
N LEU A 691 8.04 -10.94 12.49
CA LEU A 691 8.58 -11.21 11.16
C LEU A 691 9.95 -10.52 11.02
N ALA A 692 10.98 -11.30 10.76
CA ALA A 692 12.37 -10.84 10.64
C ALA A 692 12.91 -10.90 9.20
N GLY A 693 12.26 -11.66 8.31
CA GLY A 693 12.62 -11.75 6.89
C GLY A 693 11.65 -12.60 6.11
N PHE A 694 11.63 -12.45 4.80
CA PHE A 694 10.81 -13.28 3.91
C PHE A 694 11.46 -13.42 2.53
N ALA A 695 11.12 -14.52 1.84
CA ALA A 695 11.48 -14.71 0.44
C ALA A 695 10.35 -15.43 -0.31
N LYS A 696 10.15 -15.06 -1.58
CA LYS A 696 9.22 -15.75 -2.49
C LYS A 696 10.01 -16.54 -3.52
N ILE A 697 9.71 -17.84 -3.64
CA ILE A 697 10.51 -18.80 -4.42
C ILE A 697 9.60 -19.56 -5.38
N ASP A 698 9.97 -19.56 -6.65
CA ASP A 698 9.32 -20.38 -7.68
C ASP A 698 9.82 -21.84 -7.58
N LEU A 699 8.91 -22.79 -7.53
CA LEU A 699 9.21 -24.23 -7.41
C LEU A 699 8.36 -25.05 -8.36
N ASP A 700 8.99 -25.78 -9.27
CA ASP A 700 8.33 -26.81 -10.06
C ASP A 700 7.83 -27.96 -9.18
N ALA A 701 6.91 -28.79 -9.70
CA ALA A 701 6.43 -29.97 -8.99
C ALA A 701 7.59 -30.93 -8.66
N GLY A 702 7.74 -31.29 -7.39
CA GLY A 702 8.83 -32.14 -6.90
C GLY A 702 10.17 -31.41 -6.71
N GLN A 703 10.29 -30.15 -7.08
CA GLN A 703 11.55 -29.39 -6.97
C GLN A 703 11.91 -29.08 -5.52
N ARG A 704 13.20 -29.17 -5.24
CA ARG A 704 13.85 -28.72 -3.99
C ARG A 704 14.71 -27.49 -4.28
N SER A 705 14.77 -26.57 -3.32
CA SER A 705 15.61 -25.39 -3.39
C SER A 705 16.08 -24.99 -1.99
N ILE A 706 16.98 -24.03 -1.92
CA ILE A 706 17.38 -23.38 -0.68
C ILE A 706 16.95 -21.91 -0.77
N ALA A 707 16.20 -21.46 0.22
CA ALA A 707 15.91 -20.05 0.44
C ALA A 707 17.02 -19.45 1.27
N GLU A 708 17.71 -18.45 0.75
CA GLU A 708 18.68 -17.65 1.50
C GLU A 708 18.06 -16.30 1.83
N LEU A 709 18.14 -15.88 3.10
CA LEU A 709 17.61 -14.61 3.58
C LEU A 709 18.62 -13.96 4.53
N GLU A 710 18.60 -12.64 4.53
CA GLU A 710 19.16 -11.83 5.58
C GLU A 710 18.02 -11.32 6.47
N LEU A 711 18.15 -11.48 7.78
CA LEU A 711 17.11 -11.10 8.73
C LEU A 711 17.40 -9.70 9.25
N GLU A 712 16.35 -8.89 9.40
CA GLU A 712 16.41 -7.53 9.94
C GLU A 712 16.80 -7.55 11.43
N PRO A 713 17.97 -7.06 11.81
CA PRO A 713 18.45 -7.18 13.18
C PRO A 713 17.65 -6.34 14.18
N ARG A 714 17.05 -5.20 13.78
CA ARG A 714 16.22 -4.36 14.65
C ARG A 714 14.97 -5.09 15.15
N VAL A 715 14.48 -6.10 14.43
CA VAL A 715 13.35 -6.93 14.85
C VAL A 715 13.71 -7.88 16.01
N PHE A 716 15.00 -8.22 16.16
CA PHE A 716 15.51 -9.00 17.32
C PHE A 716 15.64 -8.15 18.58
N ALA A 717 15.55 -6.84 18.45
CA ALA A 717 15.86 -5.88 19.50
C ALA A 717 14.59 -5.34 20.19
N ARG A 718 14.83 -4.71 21.36
CA ARG A 718 13.96 -3.71 21.95
C ARG A 718 14.62 -2.36 21.80
N TYR A 719 13.84 -1.30 21.60
CA TYR A 719 14.38 0.03 21.64
C TYR A 719 14.52 0.51 23.09
N GLU A 720 15.72 0.92 23.45
CA GLU A 720 16.02 1.54 24.76
C GLU A 720 16.30 3.01 24.57
N GLU A 721 15.55 3.86 25.29
CA GLU A 721 15.83 5.28 25.35
C GLU A 721 17.16 5.54 26.06
N GLY A 722 17.90 6.57 25.68
CA GLY A 722 19.18 6.91 26.29
C GLY A 722 19.55 8.37 26.07
N PRO A 723 20.51 8.92 26.87
CA PRO A 723 20.91 10.31 26.82
C PRO A 723 21.50 10.71 25.45
N ASP A 724 22.04 9.75 24.69
CA ASP A 724 22.62 9.94 23.35
C ASP A 724 21.63 9.61 22.24
N GLY A 725 20.31 9.57 22.53
CA GLY A 725 19.25 9.30 21.55
C GLY A 725 18.79 7.83 21.48
N GLY A 726 19.26 6.98 22.40
CA GLY A 726 18.82 5.59 22.47
C GLY A 726 19.35 4.67 21.36
N GLY A 727 18.71 3.49 21.22
CA GLY A 727 19.06 2.53 20.18
C GLY A 727 18.33 1.19 20.31
N PHE A 728 18.42 0.38 19.27
CA PHE A 728 17.87 -0.98 19.27
C PHE A 728 18.84 -1.94 19.93
N LYS A 729 18.47 -2.49 21.06
CA LYS A 729 19.30 -3.42 21.85
C LYS A 729 18.86 -4.87 21.64
N ILE A 730 19.69 -5.65 20.99
CA ILE A 730 19.59 -7.11 21.01
C ILE A 730 20.24 -7.58 22.31
N ALA A 731 19.43 -7.93 23.31
CA ALA A 731 19.93 -8.30 24.60
C ALA A 731 20.51 -9.73 24.61
N LYS A 732 21.52 -9.98 25.45
CA LYS A 732 22.05 -11.32 25.70
C LYS A 732 20.93 -12.28 26.06
N GLY A 733 20.93 -13.48 25.43
CA GLY A 733 19.93 -14.52 25.71
C GLY A 733 19.74 -15.48 24.57
N THR A 734 18.74 -16.35 24.72
CA THR A 734 18.39 -17.31 23.68
C THR A 734 17.21 -16.77 22.83
N TYR A 735 17.39 -16.77 21.52
CA TYR A 735 16.38 -16.42 20.57
C TYR A 735 15.98 -17.62 19.74
N ARG A 736 14.69 -17.81 19.51
CA ARG A 736 14.20 -18.80 18.58
C ARG A 736 13.84 -18.14 17.26
N VAL A 737 14.42 -18.67 16.21
CA VAL A 737 14.08 -18.28 14.82
C VAL A 737 13.27 -19.42 14.20
N TRP A 738 12.13 -19.07 13.60
CA TRP A 738 11.30 -20.00 12.84
C TRP A 738 11.39 -19.69 11.35
N ALA A 739 11.37 -20.71 10.51
CA ALA A 739 10.98 -20.60 9.11
C ALA A 739 9.61 -21.25 8.96
N ALA A 740 8.62 -20.47 8.50
CA ALA A 740 7.22 -20.85 8.56
C ALA A 740 6.43 -20.36 7.34
N GLN A 741 5.22 -20.90 7.17
CA GLN A 741 4.29 -20.44 6.11
C GLN A 741 3.38 -19.29 6.56
N HIS A 742 3.21 -19.06 7.86
CA HIS A 742 2.46 -17.96 8.47
C HIS A 742 2.84 -17.79 9.95
N ALA A 743 2.40 -16.72 10.58
CA ALA A 743 2.79 -16.34 11.94
C ALA A 743 2.54 -17.40 13.04
N GLU A 744 1.53 -18.26 12.88
CA GLU A 744 1.19 -19.32 13.83
C GLU A 744 1.79 -20.70 13.46
N ALA A 745 2.40 -20.83 12.27
CA ALA A 745 2.94 -22.11 11.81
C ALA A 745 4.29 -22.43 12.49
N GLU A 746 4.57 -23.72 12.66
CA GLU A 746 5.79 -24.25 13.26
C GLU A 746 6.44 -25.30 12.35
N ASN A 747 6.90 -24.86 11.15
CA ASN A 747 7.47 -25.79 10.18
C ASN A 747 8.92 -26.19 10.56
N ALA A 748 9.79 -25.21 10.79
CA ALA A 748 11.17 -25.45 11.22
C ALA A 748 11.61 -24.33 12.16
N TYR A 749 12.47 -24.64 13.13
CA TYR A 749 13.05 -23.62 14.00
C TYR A 749 14.50 -23.96 14.39
N GLN A 750 15.22 -22.93 14.80
CA GLN A 750 16.56 -23.04 15.43
C GLN A 750 16.65 -22.02 16.56
N ASP A 751 17.20 -22.48 17.70
CA ASP A 751 17.57 -21.60 18.80
C ASP A 751 19.01 -21.11 18.59
N ILE A 752 19.20 -19.79 18.72
CA ILE A 752 20.51 -19.14 18.66
C ILE A 752 20.80 -18.49 20.00
N VAL A 753 22.07 -18.46 20.39
CA VAL A 753 22.52 -17.82 21.63
C VAL A 753 23.23 -16.52 21.25
N VAL A 754 22.75 -15.43 21.85
CA VAL A 754 23.43 -14.13 21.84
C VAL A 754 24.21 -14.00 23.14
N ASP A 755 25.54 -14.03 23.05
CA ASP A 755 26.42 -14.11 24.22
C ASP A 755 26.61 -12.77 24.94
N GLU A 756 26.40 -11.64 24.21
CA GLU A 756 26.55 -10.30 24.75
C GLU A 756 25.50 -9.35 24.15
N ASP A 757 25.18 -8.28 24.86
CA ASP A 757 24.29 -7.23 24.37
C ASP A 757 24.88 -6.56 23.13
N ARG A 758 24.05 -6.34 22.11
CA ARG A 758 24.42 -5.60 20.91
C ARG A 758 23.49 -4.41 20.73
N LEU A 759 24.06 -3.21 20.62
CA LEU A 759 23.34 -1.98 20.35
C LEU A 759 23.45 -1.65 18.86
N ILE A 760 22.30 -1.34 18.23
CA ILE A 760 22.16 -0.86 16.86
C ILE A 760 21.69 0.60 16.96
N ALA A 761 22.29 1.49 16.20
CA ALA A 761 21.90 2.89 16.17
C ALA A 761 20.41 3.08 15.78
N PRO A 762 19.78 4.12 16.31
CA PRO A 762 18.36 4.39 16.09
C PRO A 762 18.02 4.78 14.66
#